data_1f50360ae0e0a6d357559703a4df470d
#
_entry.id   1f50360ae0e0a6d357559703a4df470d
#
_cell.length_a   1.000
_cell.length_b   1.000
_cell.length_c   1.000
_cell.angle_alpha   90.00
_cell.angle_beta   90.00
_cell.angle_gamma   90.00
#
_symmetry.space_group_name_H-M   'P 1'
#
loop_
_entity.id
_entity.type
_entity.pdbx_description
1 polymer ?
#
loop_
_entity_poly.entity_id
_entity_poly.type
_entity_poly.pdbx_seq_one_letter_code
_entity_poly.pdbx_strand_id
1 'polypeptide(L)'
;MTQLDQSSKPSRHPDQLRDQFNDVWGNPRGWRALTIVNHTTIGLRFLVTGAVFFLIGGLMAMLIRTQLALPGYVLMEPEVYNQVFTMHGSVMMFLFAVPMMEGLAVYLIPKMIGARDLIFPRLSSLGYFCYLFGGIILLSSVFLGVAPKAGWFMYTPLSSSAHMPGVNSDFWLLGITFVEISAVSAGVELVVSILRTRTNGMALHKMPLYAWYILVMALMIVFGFPPLILGSILLELERAAGMPFFDSAKGGDPVLWQHLFWLFGHPEVYIIFLPGAGIVSTLLPVFCQRPLVGYRWVVLGVLTTGFLSFGLWVHHMFTVGIPALALGFFSAASMLVAIPTGVQIFAWIATLWLGKPVYHVPMLWLVGFLIVFVCGGLTGVMVALVPFDWQVHDTHFIVAHMHYVLVGGMFFPLMAGLYYWLPHFSGRMPSVRLGRWGFWLVFIGFNITFLIMHWTGLIGMPRRVYTYDTGLGWDMPNLISSIGSFIMAIGIGTILLDIILHFRFGQPAKTNPWNADTLEWGTALPPSPYNFVSLPDITDRHPLWKDPDLPNSIARAEHSLKAIDHGRRETWGSDPLTGKVREIIHLPGNSWWPFVASVFLAVLCLSLLNKFYWVALIATVATLLVLFRWSWENGAHPAAAPDAQTQPGEPPLHSRTFDGPGLWGMGVTLLANGTLYLSLLFGWFYLWTVSPEWMVPEHSDLNGWLMFASAVVLSAGTLWMRLVPGRLRRGSGGQLMLNLGAITAIGAVQWAMLLWLLLTANLRVTETAHDAVVFVILAYGLIHCGLAAILTLLQTLRVMYGYVGDKAPYEMVVVEQLWYYNLGVIWSAYAAIVLFPTAWGAA
;
A
#
# COMPACT_ATOMS: atom_id res chain seq x y z
N MET A 1 7.47 -40.37 32.18
CA MET A 1 6.05 -40.42 32.51
C MET A 1 5.87 -39.76 33.87
N THR A 2 5.48 -38.50 33.89
CA THR A 2 4.96 -37.81 35.06
C THR A 2 3.89 -36.86 34.52
N GLN A 3 2.63 -37.25 34.81
CA GLN A 3 1.43 -36.46 34.51
C GLN A 3 1.57 -35.15 35.33
N LEU A 4 1.59 -34.02 34.62
CA LEU A 4 1.43 -32.71 35.23
C LEU A 4 -0.07 -32.49 35.47
N ASP A 5 -0.39 -32.41 36.76
CA ASP A 5 -1.71 -32.10 37.30
C ASP A 5 -2.16 -30.73 36.77
N GLN A 6 -3.09 -30.74 35.80
CA GLN A 6 -3.78 -29.55 35.37
C GLN A 6 -4.82 -29.20 36.42
N SER A 7 -4.45 -28.36 37.39
CA SER A 7 -5.42 -27.72 38.29
C SER A 7 -6.36 -26.84 37.47
N SER A 8 -7.49 -27.45 37.06
CA SER A 8 -8.53 -26.82 36.30
C SER A 8 -9.16 -25.66 37.05
N LYS A 9 -8.86 -24.42 36.68
CA LYS A 9 -9.81 -23.33 36.90
C LYS A 9 -11.18 -23.76 36.30
N PRO A 10 -12.31 -23.53 36.99
CA PRO A 10 -13.62 -23.94 36.45
C PRO A 10 -13.78 -23.39 35.06
N SER A 11 -14.17 -24.23 34.10
CA SER A 11 -14.43 -23.84 32.72
C SER A 11 -15.51 -22.77 32.72
N ARG A 12 -15.13 -21.52 32.41
CA ARG A 12 -16.10 -20.41 32.31
C ARG A 12 -17.11 -20.78 31.22
N HIS A 13 -18.40 -20.51 31.50
CA HIS A 13 -19.44 -20.76 30.49
C HIS A 13 -19.13 -20.00 29.20
N PRO A 14 -19.30 -20.56 27.97
CA PRO A 14 -18.97 -19.91 26.71
C PRO A 14 -19.56 -18.49 26.56
N ASP A 15 -20.73 -18.23 27.10
CA ASP A 15 -21.37 -16.92 27.06
C ASP A 15 -20.63 -15.89 27.93
N GLN A 16 -20.14 -16.26 29.10
CA GLN A 16 -19.31 -15.39 29.95
C GLN A 16 -17.98 -15.01 29.30
N LEU A 17 -17.39 -15.94 28.52
CA LEU A 17 -16.18 -15.64 27.75
C LEU A 17 -16.48 -14.62 26.64
N ARG A 18 -17.57 -14.79 25.91
CA ARG A 18 -18.00 -13.85 24.86
C ARG A 18 -18.25 -12.45 25.41
N ASP A 19 -18.88 -12.34 26.57
CA ASP A 19 -19.11 -11.04 27.23
C ASP A 19 -17.77 -10.35 27.57
N GLN A 20 -16.81 -11.08 28.12
CA GLN A 20 -15.46 -10.54 28.40
C GLN A 20 -14.73 -10.11 27.12
N PHE A 21 -14.82 -10.90 26.03
CA PHE A 21 -14.27 -10.48 24.75
C PHE A 21 -14.95 -9.23 24.19
N ASN A 22 -16.27 -9.11 24.33
CA ASN A 22 -17.02 -7.94 23.89
C ASN A 22 -16.67 -6.68 24.69
N ASP A 23 -16.41 -6.80 25.99
CA ASP A 23 -15.98 -5.69 26.85
C ASP A 23 -14.62 -5.11 26.41
N VAL A 24 -13.66 -5.97 26.03
CA VAL A 24 -12.30 -5.56 25.63
C VAL A 24 -12.21 -5.17 24.14
N TRP A 25 -12.96 -5.87 23.28
CA TRP A 25 -12.86 -5.70 21.83
C TRP A 25 -14.02 -4.92 21.21
N GLY A 26 -15.09 -4.63 21.97
CA GLY A 26 -16.30 -4.04 21.46
C GLY A 26 -16.09 -2.69 20.77
N ASN A 27 -16.88 -2.45 19.74
CA ASN A 27 -16.84 -1.21 18.98
C ASN A 27 -17.75 -0.14 19.60
N PRO A 28 -17.24 1.07 19.88
CA PRO A 28 -18.05 2.17 20.34
C PRO A 28 -19.05 2.65 19.28
N ARG A 29 -20.18 3.23 19.70
CA ARG A 29 -21.25 3.74 18.83
C ARG A 29 -21.21 5.27 18.72
N GLY A 30 -21.96 5.80 17.75
CA GLY A 30 -22.08 7.22 17.49
C GLY A 30 -20.76 7.85 17.05
N TRP A 31 -20.50 9.10 17.44
CA TRP A 31 -19.28 9.81 17.04
C TRP A 31 -17.98 9.17 17.57
N ARG A 32 -18.05 8.41 18.69
CA ARG A 32 -16.91 7.62 19.18
C ARG A 32 -16.51 6.49 18.23
N ALA A 33 -17.32 6.15 17.22
CA ALA A 33 -16.92 5.20 16.19
C ALA A 33 -15.65 5.63 15.42
N LEU A 34 -15.33 6.94 15.39
CA LEU A 34 -14.09 7.46 14.80
C LEU A 34 -12.82 6.93 15.49
N THR A 35 -12.92 6.49 16.76
CA THR A 35 -11.79 5.92 17.51
C THR A 35 -11.51 4.45 17.21
N ILE A 36 -12.38 3.77 16.45
CA ILE A 36 -12.25 2.34 16.16
C ILE A 36 -10.99 2.08 15.35
N VAL A 37 -10.22 1.08 15.79
CA VAL A 37 -8.98 0.64 15.14
C VAL A 37 -9.05 -0.80 14.63
N ASN A 38 -10.13 -1.50 14.91
CA ASN A 38 -10.31 -2.91 14.56
C ASN A 38 -10.31 -3.12 13.04
N HIS A 39 -9.50 -4.08 12.55
CA HIS A 39 -9.32 -4.39 11.12
C HIS A 39 -10.62 -4.71 10.38
N THR A 40 -11.58 -5.38 11.02
CA THR A 40 -12.88 -5.72 10.39
C THR A 40 -13.64 -4.44 10.02
N THR A 41 -13.72 -3.47 10.95
CA THR A 41 -14.40 -2.19 10.72
C THR A 41 -13.62 -1.31 9.73
N ILE A 42 -12.29 -1.24 9.88
CA ILE A 42 -11.45 -0.43 8.99
C ILE A 42 -11.49 -0.97 7.56
N GLY A 43 -11.35 -2.29 7.38
CA GLY A 43 -11.47 -2.92 6.06
C GLY A 43 -12.82 -2.65 5.38
N LEU A 44 -13.93 -2.74 6.13
CA LEU A 44 -15.26 -2.39 5.60
C LEU A 44 -15.38 -0.90 5.23
N ARG A 45 -14.75 0.00 5.98
CA ARG A 45 -14.69 1.43 5.63
C ARG A 45 -13.95 1.66 4.32
N PHE A 46 -12.80 1.01 4.10
CA PHE A 46 -12.09 1.06 2.82
C PHE A 46 -12.97 0.57 1.67
N LEU A 47 -13.63 -0.60 1.83
CA LEU A 47 -14.49 -1.18 0.80
C LEU A 47 -15.67 -0.28 0.43
N VAL A 48 -16.36 0.30 1.43
CA VAL A 48 -17.50 1.21 1.18
C VAL A 48 -17.03 2.51 0.54
N THR A 49 -15.95 3.12 1.04
CA THR A 49 -15.39 4.36 0.48
C THR A 49 -14.87 4.15 -0.93
N GLY A 50 -14.16 3.04 -1.19
CA GLY A 50 -13.68 2.67 -2.53
C GLY A 50 -14.83 2.42 -3.51
N ALA A 51 -15.95 1.80 -3.06
CA ALA A 51 -17.15 1.64 -3.89
C ALA A 51 -17.79 3.00 -4.25
N VAL A 52 -17.82 3.96 -3.33
CA VAL A 52 -18.30 5.33 -3.62
C VAL A 52 -17.40 6.01 -4.66
N PHE A 53 -16.08 5.94 -4.51
CA PHE A 53 -15.14 6.50 -5.49
C PHE A 53 -15.23 5.79 -6.84
N PHE A 54 -15.44 4.47 -6.87
CA PHE A 54 -15.72 3.73 -8.11
C PHE A 54 -16.95 4.27 -8.86
N LEU A 55 -18.03 4.55 -8.15
CA LEU A 55 -19.23 5.11 -8.77
C LEU A 55 -18.99 6.51 -9.33
N ILE A 56 -18.23 7.35 -8.62
CA ILE A 56 -17.86 8.70 -9.09
C ILE A 56 -16.99 8.62 -10.35
N GLY A 57 -15.92 7.79 -10.31
CA GLY A 57 -15.04 7.57 -11.45
C GLY A 57 -15.77 6.92 -12.63
N GLY A 58 -16.71 6.01 -12.36
CA GLY A 58 -17.58 5.40 -13.37
C GLY A 58 -18.52 6.41 -14.05
N LEU A 59 -19.08 7.36 -13.31
CA LEU A 59 -19.88 8.45 -13.88
C LEU A 59 -19.03 9.32 -14.83
N MET A 60 -17.79 9.64 -14.45
CA MET A 60 -16.84 10.34 -15.32
C MET A 60 -16.56 9.55 -16.61
N ALA A 61 -16.43 8.22 -16.54
CA ALA A 61 -16.26 7.37 -17.72
C ALA A 61 -17.49 7.43 -18.64
N MET A 62 -18.70 7.45 -18.07
CA MET A 62 -19.95 7.58 -18.86
C MET A 62 -20.01 8.93 -19.59
N LEU A 63 -19.57 10.03 -18.95
CA LEU A 63 -19.45 11.33 -19.61
C LEU A 63 -18.47 11.29 -20.79
N ILE A 64 -17.29 10.68 -20.64
CA ILE A 64 -16.30 10.49 -21.70
C ILE A 64 -16.91 9.69 -22.87
N ARG A 65 -17.59 8.59 -22.59
CA ARG A 65 -18.19 7.75 -23.64
C ARG A 65 -19.37 8.44 -24.36
N THR A 66 -20.14 9.22 -23.63
CA THR A 66 -21.21 10.03 -24.23
C THR A 66 -20.64 11.10 -25.16
N GLN A 67 -19.60 11.81 -24.75
CA GLN A 67 -18.88 12.81 -25.54
C GLN A 67 -18.37 12.25 -26.87
N LEU A 68 -17.82 11.02 -26.85
CA LEU A 68 -17.21 10.37 -28.01
C LEU A 68 -18.19 9.47 -28.81
N ALA A 69 -19.48 9.48 -28.48
CA ALA A 69 -20.47 8.62 -29.16
C ALA A 69 -20.68 8.95 -30.64
N LEU A 70 -20.60 10.22 -31.00
CA LEU A 70 -20.82 10.73 -32.35
C LEU A 70 -19.71 11.72 -32.74
N PRO A 71 -19.31 11.77 -34.02
CA PRO A 71 -18.34 12.74 -34.51
C PRO A 71 -18.87 14.17 -34.37
N GLY A 72 -18.01 15.11 -34.05
CA GLY A 72 -18.35 16.53 -33.87
C GLY A 72 -19.30 16.84 -32.71
N TYR A 73 -19.70 15.82 -31.93
CA TYR A 73 -20.56 16.04 -30.76
C TYR A 73 -19.77 16.67 -29.60
N VAL A 74 -20.33 17.71 -29.00
CA VAL A 74 -19.71 18.43 -27.86
C VAL A 74 -20.71 18.48 -26.70
N LEU A 75 -20.49 17.61 -25.72
CA LEU A 75 -21.19 17.62 -24.43
C LEU A 75 -20.46 18.51 -23.42
N MET A 76 -19.16 18.56 -23.54
CA MET A 76 -18.23 19.28 -22.63
C MET A 76 -17.23 20.08 -23.46
N GLU A 77 -16.84 21.25 -22.97
CA GLU A 77 -15.71 22.00 -23.48
C GLU A 77 -14.39 21.22 -23.36
N PRO A 78 -13.39 21.45 -24.25
CA PRO A 78 -12.12 20.73 -24.24
C PRO A 78 -11.43 20.73 -22.88
N GLU A 79 -11.45 21.85 -22.18
CA GLU A 79 -10.85 22.01 -20.86
C GLU A 79 -11.51 21.09 -19.79
N VAL A 80 -12.85 21.08 -19.79
CA VAL A 80 -13.64 20.23 -18.88
C VAL A 80 -13.42 18.74 -19.21
N TYR A 81 -13.36 18.40 -20.51
CA TYR A 81 -13.07 17.03 -20.94
C TYR A 81 -11.70 16.56 -20.45
N ASN A 82 -10.66 17.43 -20.54
CA ASN A 82 -9.31 17.12 -20.04
C ASN A 82 -9.30 16.90 -18.53
N GLN A 83 -10.08 17.66 -17.76
CA GLN A 83 -10.27 17.44 -16.35
C GLN A 83 -10.99 16.12 -16.06
N VAL A 84 -12.07 15.81 -16.78
CA VAL A 84 -12.87 14.60 -16.56
C VAL A 84 -12.07 13.34 -16.84
N PHE A 85 -11.30 13.25 -17.95
CA PHE A 85 -10.51 12.04 -18.20
C PHE A 85 -9.31 11.90 -17.22
N THR A 86 -8.70 13.01 -16.81
CA THR A 86 -7.63 13.00 -15.81
C THR A 86 -8.15 12.53 -14.46
N MET A 87 -9.29 13.04 -14.03
CA MET A 87 -9.93 12.64 -12.79
C MET A 87 -10.47 11.22 -12.83
N HIS A 88 -11.04 10.76 -13.97
CA HIS A 88 -11.43 9.37 -14.16
C HIS A 88 -10.25 8.43 -13.87
N GLY A 89 -9.11 8.66 -14.53
CA GLY A 89 -7.91 7.85 -14.35
C GLY A 89 -7.38 7.90 -12.91
N SER A 90 -7.25 9.10 -12.34
CA SER A 90 -6.73 9.29 -10.97
C SER A 90 -7.62 8.64 -9.91
N VAL A 91 -8.95 8.80 -10.01
CA VAL A 91 -9.90 8.19 -9.08
C VAL A 91 -9.90 6.67 -9.20
N MET A 92 -9.87 6.12 -10.43
CA MET A 92 -9.90 4.68 -10.65
C MET A 92 -8.62 3.99 -10.17
N MET A 93 -7.44 4.58 -10.36
CA MET A 93 -6.17 3.99 -9.94
C MET A 93 -5.94 4.19 -8.44
N PHE A 94 -5.94 5.43 -7.95
CA PHE A 94 -5.50 5.76 -6.59
C PHE A 94 -6.62 5.70 -5.53
N LEU A 95 -7.89 5.93 -5.90
CA LEU A 95 -8.98 5.97 -4.92
C LEU A 95 -9.88 4.73 -4.95
N PHE A 96 -9.85 3.95 -6.03
CA PHE A 96 -10.63 2.73 -6.15
C PHE A 96 -9.75 1.47 -6.15
N ALA A 97 -8.89 1.27 -7.16
CA ALA A 97 -8.28 -0.03 -7.41
C ALA A 97 -7.36 -0.48 -6.25
N VAL A 98 -6.37 0.33 -5.88
CA VAL A 98 -5.43 -0.02 -4.79
C VAL A 98 -6.15 -0.07 -3.44
N PRO A 99 -6.93 0.97 -3.01
CA PRO A 99 -7.56 0.94 -1.68
C PRO A 99 -8.65 -0.11 -1.53
N MET A 100 -9.31 -0.53 -2.60
CA MET A 100 -10.29 -1.62 -2.56
C MET A 100 -9.61 -2.96 -2.26
N MET A 101 -8.47 -3.25 -2.90
CA MET A 101 -7.68 -4.46 -2.66
C MET A 101 -6.99 -4.42 -1.29
N GLU A 102 -6.51 -3.25 -0.87
CA GLU A 102 -5.99 -3.01 0.47
C GLU A 102 -7.05 -3.25 1.54
N GLY A 103 -8.24 -2.68 1.39
CA GLY A 103 -9.35 -2.85 2.33
C GLY A 103 -9.80 -4.30 2.46
N LEU A 104 -9.83 -5.04 1.35
CA LEU A 104 -10.13 -6.46 1.37
C LEU A 104 -9.02 -7.26 2.08
N ALA A 105 -7.75 -6.93 1.86
CA ALA A 105 -6.62 -7.54 2.55
C ALA A 105 -6.66 -7.25 4.06
N VAL A 106 -6.86 -5.99 4.47
CA VAL A 106 -7.03 -5.58 5.87
C VAL A 106 -8.16 -6.37 6.54
N TYR A 107 -9.28 -6.57 5.84
CA TYR A 107 -10.43 -7.32 6.36
C TYR A 107 -10.16 -8.83 6.49
N LEU A 108 -9.53 -9.47 5.49
CA LEU A 108 -9.44 -10.93 5.37
C LEU A 108 -8.18 -11.52 6.02
N ILE A 109 -7.02 -10.86 5.89
CA ILE A 109 -5.74 -11.46 6.27
C ILE A 109 -5.71 -11.95 7.71
N PRO A 110 -6.12 -11.17 8.75
CA PRO A 110 -6.11 -11.68 10.12
C PRO A 110 -6.95 -12.94 10.28
N LYS A 111 -8.09 -13.01 9.60
CA LYS A 111 -9.00 -14.18 9.67
C LYS A 111 -8.39 -15.40 8.99
N MET A 112 -7.78 -15.22 7.81
CA MET A 112 -7.17 -16.33 7.05
C MET A 112 -5.92 -16.90 7.70
N ILE A 113 -5.13 -16.07 8.43
CA ILE A 113 -3.92 -16.52 9.12
C ILE A 113 -4.16 -16.91 10.59
N GLY A 114 -5.40 -16.84 11.07
CA GLY A 114 -5.78 -17.22 12.42
C GLY A 114 -5.32 -16.21 13.48
N ALA A 115 -5.28 -14.90 13.14
CA ALA A 115 -4.97 -13.81 14.06
C ALA A 115 -6.25 -13.08 14.51
N ARG A 116 -6.20 -12.43 15.68
CA ARG A 116 -7.34 -11.64 16.16
C ARG A 116 -7.43 -10.24 15.56
N ASP A 117 -6.32 -9.63 15.20
CA ASP A 117 -6.26 -8.34 14.54
C ASP A 117 -4.96 -8.23 13.74
N LEU A 118 -4.80 -7.16 12.96
CA LEU A 118 -3.52 -6.75 12.42
C LEU A 118 -2.58 -6.30 13.55
N ILE A 119 -1.28 -6.28 13.25
CA ILE A 119 -0.26 -6.08 14.28
C ILE A 119 -0.17 -4.62 14.75
N PHE A 120 -0.54 -3.66 13.89
CA PHE A 120 -0.52 -2.22 14.16
C PHE A 120 -1.89 -1.55 13.95
N PRO A 121 -2.96 -1.95 14.66
CA PRO A 121 -4.34 -1.56 14.32
C PRO A 121 -4.61 -0.04 14.36
N ARG A 122 -3.81 0.74 15.09
CA ARG A 122 -3.86 2.21 15.06
C ARG A 122 -3.27 2.78 13.78
N LEU A 123 -2.31 2.07 13.15
CA LEU A 123 -1.74 2.45 11.87
C LEU A 123 -2.75 2.24 10.74
N SER A 124 -3.51 1.12 10.74
CA SER A 124 -4.64 0.91 9.82
C SER A 124 -5.67 2.04 9.89
N SER A 125 -5.99 2.48 11.11
CA SER A 125 -6.96 3.58 11.32
C SER A 125 -6.43 4.92 10.78
N LEU A 126 -5.14 5.25 10.99
CA LEU A 126 -4.49 6.41 10.39
C LEU A 126 -4.55 6.33 8.86
N GLY A 127 -4.13 5.18 8.29
CA GLY A 127 -4.14 4.94 6.84
C GLY A 127 -5.52 5.20 6.24
N TYR A 128 -6.57 4.64 6.84
CA TYR A 128 -7.95 4.89 6.37
C TYR A 128 -8.32 6.39 6.32
N PHE A 129 -8.01 7.15 7.38
CA PHE A 129 -8.35 8.57 7.37
C PHE A 129 -7.48 9.39 6.42
N CYS A 130 -6.22 9.03 6.23
CA CYS A 130 -5.37 9.62 5.19
C CYS A 130 -5.93 9.36 3.78
N TYR A 131 -6.35 8.13 3.49
CA TYR A 131 -7.05 7.79 2.26
C TYR A 131 -8.32 8.61 2.04
N LEU A 132 -9.19 8.66 3.05
CA LEU A 132 -10.47 9.39 2.97
C LEU A 132 -10.24 10.89 2.71
N PHE A 133 -9.37 11.54 3.49
CA PHE A 133 -9.14 12.98 3.37
C PHE A 133 -8.36 13.33 2.11
N GLY A 134 -7.36 12.53 1.71
CA GLY A 134 -6.66 12.71 0.43
C GLY A 134 -7.62 12.61 -0.76
N GLY A 135 -8.50 11.62 -0.76
CA GLY A 135 -9.54 11.48 -1.78
C GLY A 135 -10.54 12.65 -1.80
N ILE A 136 -10.94 13.17 -0.64
CA ILE A 136 -11.80 14.37 -0.55
C ILE A 136 -11.07 15.60 -1.08
N ILE A 137 -9.78 15.81 -0.75
CA ILE A 137 -8.98 16.92 -1.28
C ILE A 137 -8.94 16.83 -2.80
N LEU A 138 -8.57 15.67 -3.36
CA LEU A 138 -8.50 15.49 -4.81
C LEU A 138 -9.85 15.76 -5.49
N LEU A 139 -10.96 15.18 -5.00
CA LEU A 139 -12.29 15.35 -5.59
C LEU A 139 -12.84 16.78 -5.43
N SER A 140 -12.47 17.50 -4.37
CA SER A 140 -12.92 18.89 -4.18
C SER A 140 -12.48 19.80 -5.33
N SER A 141 -11.35 19.48 -6.00
CA SER A 141 -10.88 20.23 -7.18
C SER A 141 -11.88 20.27 -8.33
N VAL A 142 -12.67 19.19 -8.50
CA VAL A 142 -13.73 19.12 -9.53
C VAL A 142 -14.83 20.13 -9.23
N PHE A 143 -15.31 20.18 -7.99
CA PHE A 143 -16.37 21.08 -7.58
C PHE A 143 -15.94 22.56 -7.56
N LEU A 144 -14.63 22.80 -7.38
CA LEU A 144 -14.03 24.14 -7.43
C LEU A 144 -13.68 24.59 -8.85
N GLY A 145 -13.83 23.73 -9.86
CA GLY A 145 -13.46 24.02 -11.25
C GLY A 145 -11.94 24.09 -11.51
N VAL A 146 -11.13 23.54 -10.62
CA VAL A 146 -9.67 23.53 -10.68
C VAL A 146 -9.09 22.11 -10.70
N ALA A 147 -9.81 21.17 -11.29
CA ALA A 147 -9.32 19.81 -11.41
C ALA A 147 -8.07 19.73 -12.31
N PRO A 148 -7.13 18.77 -12.08
CA PRO A 148 -5.98 18.57 -12.94
C PRO A 148 -6.39 18.12 -14.34
N LYS A 149 -5.55 18.42 -15.35
CA LYS A 149 -5.86 18.19 -16.79
C LYS A 149 -4.71 17.57 -17.59
N ALA A 150 -3.60 17.17 -16.93
CA ALA A 150 -2.41 16.61 -17.59
C ALA A 150 -2.44 15.07 -17.74
N GLY A 151 -3.59 14.43 -17.52
CA GLY A 151 -3.70 12.97 -17.42
C GLY A 151 -3.33 12.47 -16.02
N TRP A 152 -3.72 11.22 -15.70
CA TRP A 152 -3.55 10.65 -14.36
C TRP A 152 -2.09 10.45 -13.93
N PHE A 153 -1.14 10.44 -14.88
CA PHE A 153 0.29 10.34 -14.62
C PHE A 153 1.04 11.69 -14.63
N MET A 154 0.32 12.82 -14.79
CA MET A 154 0.81 14.18 -14.53
C MET A 154 2.19 14.48 -15.15
N TYR A 155 2.41 14.15 -16.44
CA TYR A 155 3.69 14.37 -17.09
C TYR A 155 4.14 15.85 -17.08
N THR A 156 5.39 16.07 -16.71
CA THR A 156 6.09 17.32 -16.94
C THR A 156 6.47 17.42 -18.44
N PRO A 157 6.52 18.63 -19.06
CA PRO A 157 6.26 19.95 -18.44
C PRO A 157 4.78 20.35 -18.34
N LEU A 158 3.80 19.54 -18.82
CA LEU A 158 2.36 19.88 -18.81
C LEU A 158 1.84 20.18 -17.40
N SER A 159 2.35 19.48 -16.38
CA SER A 159 1.97 19.65 -14.97
C SER A 159 2.74 20.74 -14.25
N SER A 160 3.82 21.26 -14.85
CA SER A 160 4.64 22.36 -14.30
C SER A 160 3.90 23.69 -14.36
N SER A 161 4.37 24.67 -13.59
CA SER A 161 3.75 26.00 -13.46
C SER A 161 3.66 26.76 -14.79
N ALA A 162 4.58 26.50 -15.74
CA ALA A 162 4.59 27.13 -17.05
C ALA A 162 3.34 26.80 -17.89
N HIS A 163 2.82 25.58 -17.79
CA HIS A 163 1.66 25.12 -18.59
C HIS A 163 0.37 24.99 -17.76
N MET A 164 0.50 24.88 -16.44
CA MET A 164 -0.63 24.81 -15.50
C MET A 164 -0.35 25.71 -14.29
N PRO A 165 -0.46 27.04 -14.47
CA PRO A 165 -0.07 28.02 -13.43
C PRO A 165 -1.00 28.05 -12.21
N GLY A 166 -2.21 27.51 -12.35
CA GLY A 166 -3.18 27.40 -11.24
C GLY A 166 -2.85 26.26 -10.27
N VAL A 167 -3.71 26.08 -9.28
CA VAL A 167 -3.57 25.04 -8.23
C VAL A 167 -3.99 23.62 -8.67
N ASN A 168 -4.29 23.44 -9.95
CA ASN A 168 -4.81 22.17 -10.48
C ASN A 168 -3.88 20.98 -10.21
N SER A 169 -2.57 21.13 -10.53
CA SER A 169 -1.57 20.10 -10.25
C SER A 169 -1.36 19.89 -8.74
N ASP A 170 -1.41 20.97 -7.95
CA ASP A 170 -1.16 20.94 -6.51
C ASP A 170 -2.26 20.15 -5.78
N PHE A 171 -3.52 20.23 -6.23
CA PHE A 171 -4.60 19.35 -5.74
C PHE A 171 -4.30 17.88 -5.97
N TRP A 172 -3.75 17.54 -7.13
CA TRP A 172 -3.37 16.16 -7.43
C TRP A 172 -2.18 15.72 -6.58
N LEU A 173 -1.11 16.51 -6.57
CA LEU A 173 0.13 16.19 -5.85
C LEU A 173 -0.11 15.98 -4.35
N LEU A 174 -0.75 16.95 -3.68
CA LEU A 174 -1.03 16.86 -2.25
C LEU A 174 -2.09 15.82 -1.90
N GLY A 175 -3.14 15.69 -2.75
CA GLY A 175 -4.18 14.68 -2.54
C GLY A 175 -3.66 13.26 -2.68
N ILE A 176 -2.87 12.98 -3.72
CA ILE A 176 -2.29 11.66 -3.95
C ILE A 176 -1.22 11.33 -2.90
N THR A 177 -0.29 12.27 -2.59
CA THR A 177 0.71 12.05 -1.53
C THR A 177 0.04 11.71 -0.19
N PHE A 178 -1.13 12.29 0.10
CA PHE A 178 -1.86 11.97 1.32
C PHE A 178 -2.47 10.54 1.25
N VAL A 179 -2.93 10.10 0.08
CA VAL A 179 -3.39 8.71 -0.14
C VAL A 179 -2.22 7.71 -0.08
N GLU A 180 -1.03 8.08 -0.56
CA GLU A 180 0.18 7.24 -0.53
C GLU A 180 0.63 6.89 0.89
N ILE A 181 0.42 7.79 1.87
CA ILE A 181 0.64 7.49 3.31
C ILE A 181 -0.20 6.29 3.75
N SER A 182 -1.44 6.19 3.26
CA SER A 182 -2.31 5.03 3.53
C SER A 182 -1.70 3.74 2.98
N ALA A 183 -1.35 3.74 1.71
CA ALA A 183 -0.84 2.54 1.03
C ALA A 183 0.47 2.03 1.68
N VAL A 184 1.45 2.92 1.95
CA VAL A 184 2.70 2.53 2.61
C VAL A 184 2.44 2.02 4.03
N SER A 185 1.52 2.64 4.78
CA SER A 185 1.13 2.19 6.12
C SER A 185 0.57 0.77 6.09
N ALA A 186 -0.34 0.48 5.14
CA ALA A 186 -0.90 -0.86 4.96
C ALA A 186 0.16 -1.86 4.48
N GLY A 187 1.07 -1.46 3.58
CA GLY A 187 2.19 -2.29 3.15
C GLY A 187 3.05 -2.77 4.32
N VAL A 188 3.49 -1.83 5.17
CA VAL A 188 4.26 -2.15 6.38
C VAL A 188 3.49 -3.10 7.31
N GLU A 189 2.23 -2.78 7.59
CA GLU A 189 1.40 -3.54 8.52
C GLU A 189 1.10 -4.96 8.01
N LEU A 190 0.76 -5.12 6.73
CA LEU A 190 0.45 -6.41 6.12
C LEU A 190 1.69 -7.32 6.07
N VAL A 191 2.87 -6.80 5.69
CA VAL A 191 4.12 -7.59 5.70
C VAL A 191 4.38 -8.13 7.09
N VAL A 192 4.35 -7.28 8.11
CA VAL A 192 4.66 -7.70 9.49
C VAL A 192 3.57 -8.62 10.04
N SER A 193 2.29 -8.34 9.80
CA SER A 193 1.19 -9.20 10.25
C SER A 193 1.28 -10.61 9.66
N ILE A 194 1.44 -10.74 8.33
CA ILE A 194 1.52 -12.03 7.66
C ILE A 194 2.73 -12.83 8.16
N LEU A 195 3.86 -12.18 8.40
CA LEU A 195 5.07 -12.88 8.83
C LEU A 195 5.08 -13.21 10.33
N ARG A 196 4.45 -12.39 11.19
CA ARG A 196 4.63 -12.47 12.65
C ARG A 196 3.39 -12.83 13.47
N THR A 197 2.17 -12.87 12.87
CA THR A 197 0.95 -13.13 13.65
C THR A 197 0.19 -14.39 13.22
N ARG A 198 0.79 -15.24 12.39
CA ARG A 198 0.13 -16.52 12.02
C ARG A 198 -0.10 -17.39 13.25
N THR A 199 -1.25 -18.04 13.30
CA THR A 199 -1.55 -18.99 14.37
C THR A 199 -0.56 -20.17 14.37
N ASN A 200 -0.47 -20.86 15.51
CA ASN A 200 0.52 -21.91 15.71
C ASN A 200 0.42 -23.01 14.64
N GLY A 201 1.58 -23.43 14.13
CA GLY A 201 1.71 -24.46 13.12
C GLY A 201 1.45 -24.04 11.68
N MET A 202 1.03 -22.80 11.42
CA MET A 202 0.85 -22.27 10.06
C MET A 202 2.21 -21.81 9.50
N ALA A 203 3.07 -22.76 9.16
CA ALA A 203 4.32 -22.52 8.45
C ALA A 203 4.04 -21.99 7.03
N LEU A 204 5.05 -21.39 6.38
CA LEU A 204 4.90 -20.78 5.05
C LEU A 204 4.28 -21.71 4.01
N HIS A 205 4.63 -23.00 4.00
CA HIS A 205 4.08 -23.98 3.06
C HIS A 205 2.61 -24.38 3.33
N LYS A 206 2.05 -23.98 4.48
CA LYS A 206 0.64 -24.17 4.84
C LYS A 206 -0.18 -22.90 4.72
N MET A 207 0.46 -21.75 4.44
CA MET A 207 -0.21 -20.47 4.33
C MET A 207 -1.17 -20.47 3.13
N PRO A 208 -2.39 -19.90 3.26
CA PRO A 208 -3.33 -19.79 2.15
C PRO A 208 -2.76 -18.94 1.02
N LEU A 209 -3.12 -19.23 -0.24
CA LEU A 209 -2.56 -18.53 -1.40
C LEU A 209 -2.86 -17.03 -1.37
N TYR A 210 -4.06 -16.62 -0.98
CA TYR A 210 -4.38 -15.20 -0.86
C TYR A 210 -3.37 -14.46 0.02
N ALA A 211 -2.95 -15.04 1.15
CA ALA A 211 -1.95 -14.44 2.03
C ALA A 211 -0.56 -14.32 1.36
N TRP A 212 -0.18 -15.26 0.46
CA TRP A 212 1.04 -15.14 -0.34
C TRP A 212 0.97 -13.98 -1.34
N TYR A 213 -0.15 -13.85 -2.05
CA TYR A 213 -0.36 -12.75 -2.99
C TYR A 213 -0.34 -11.39 -2.29
N ILE A 214 -0.99 -11.30 -1.12
CA ILE A 214 -0.99 -10.06 -0.32
C ILE A 214 0.39 -9.75 0.27
N LEU A 215 1.16 -10.76 0.68
CA LEU A 215 2.54 -10.55 1.15
C LEU A 215 3.42 -9.94 0.04
N VAL A 216 3.33 -10.47 -1.19
CA VAL A 216 4.08 -9.93 -2.32
C VAL A 216 3.60 -8.55 -2.70
N MET A 217 2.27 -8.32 -2.78
CA MET A 217 1.68 -7.01 -3.00
C MET A 217 2.17 -5.99 -1.97
N ALA A 218 2.15 -6.33 -0.68
CA ALA A 218 2.57 -5.44 0.40
C ALA A 218 4.07 -5.08 0.31
N LEU A 219 4.92 -6.05 -0.04
CA LEU A 219 6.33 -5.77 -0.35
C LEU A 219 6.48 -4.85 -1.57
N MET A 220 5.70 -5.08 -2.62
CA MET A 220 5.72 -4.22 -3.80
C MET A 220 5.27 -2.79 -3.47
N ILE A 221 4.30 -2.59 -2.58
CA ILE A 221 3.91 -1.26 -2.08
C ILE A 221 5.09 -0.58 -1.38
N VAL A 222 5.80 -1.30 -0.50
CA VAL A 222 6.95 -0.78 0.25
C VAL A 222 8.07 -0.28 -0.67
N PHE A 223 8.29 -0.93 -1.81
CA PHE A 223 9.32 -0.54 -2.78
C PHE A 223 8.80 0.36 -3.91
N GLY A 224 7.53 0.25 -4.30
CA GLY A 224 6.97 0.93 -5.47
C GLY A 224 6.50 2.36 -5.18
N PHE A 225 5.81 2.61 -4.08
CA PHE A 225 5.25 3.94 -3.78
C PHE A 225 6.30 5.02 -3.50
N PRO A 226 7.43 4.75 -2.82
CA PRO A 226 8.40 5.79 -2.49
C PRO A 226 8.97 6.58 -3.68
N PRO A 227 9.24 6.01 -4.87
CA PRO A 227 9.61 6.78 -6.06
C PRO A 227 8.55 7.80 -6.50
N LEU A 228 7.25 7.44 -6.42
CA LEU A 228 6.16 8.37 -6.74
C LEU A 228 6.05 9.47 -5.69
N ILE A 229 6.16 9.14 -4.39
CA ILE A 229 6.21 10.12 -3.29
C ILE A 229 7.33 11.12 -3.54
N LEU A 230 8.52 10.65 -3.88
CA LEU A 230 9.65 11.53 -4.21
C LEU A 230 9.33 12.42 -5.42
N GLY A 231 8.84 11.85 -6.52
CA GLY A 231 8.45 12.60 -7.71
C GLY A 231 7.45 13.71 -7.39
N SER A 232 6.42 13.38 -6.60
CA SER A 232 5.39 14.33 -6.15
C SER A 232 6.00 15.46 -5.31
N ILE A 233 6.89 15.14 -4.38
CA ILE A 233 7.61 16.15 -3.56
C ILE A 233 8.47 17.06 -4.44
N LEU A 234 9.24 16.50 -5.39
CA LEU A 234 10.10 17.30 -6.28
C LEU A 234 9.27 18.22 -7.17
N LEU A 235 8.15 17.75 -7.74
CA LEU A 235 7.28 18.57 -8.57
C LEU A 235 6.57 19.66 -7.74
N GLU A 236 6.17 19.36 -6.51
CA GLU A 236 5.60 20.36 -5.60
C GLU A 236 6.63 21.43 -5.24
N LEU A 237 7.90 21.07 -4.98
CA LEU A 237 8.99 22.03 -4.73
C LEU A 237 9.29 22.86 -5.99
N GLU A 238 9.25 22.27 -7.19
CA GLU A 238 9.39 23.02 -8.45
C GLU A 238 8.28 24.07 -8.60
N ARG A 239 7.02 23.68 -8.33
CA ARG A 239 5.86 24.56 -8.47
C ARG A 239 5.75 25.62 -7.37
N ALA A 240 6.05 25.26 -6.12
CA ALA A 240 5.89 26.15 -4.97
C ALA A 240 7.11 27.03 -4.73
N ALA A 241 8.33 26.54 -4.96
CA ALA A 241 9.59 27.19 -4.63
C ALA A 241 10.47 27.50 -5.86
N GLY A 242 10.09 27.08 -7.08
CA GLY A 242 10.84 27.35 -8.30
C GLY A 242 12.14 26.53 -8.45
N MET A 243 12.26 25.40 -7.75
CA MET A 243 13.40 24.47 -7.86
C MET A 243 13.32 23.68 -9.18
N PRO A 244 14.31 23.73 -10.09
CA PRO A 244 14.14 23.30 -11.48
C PRO A 244 14.50 21.82 -11.73
N PHE A 245 13.86 20.86 -11.05
CA PHE A 245 14.18 19.43 -11.20
C PHE A 245 13.83 18.89 -12.60
N PHE A 246 12.78 19.42 -13.22
CA PHE A 246 12.22 18.99 -14.51
C PHE A 246 12.34 20.06 -15.60
N ASP A 247 12.97 21.21 -15.31
CA ASP A 247 13.18 22.29 -16.25
C ASP A 247 14.52 22.13 -16.98
N SER A 248 14.46 21.77 -18.27
CA SER A 248 15.66 21.52 -19.10
C SER A 248 16.53 22.78 -19.31
N ALA A 249 15.94 23.99 -19.21
CA ALA A 249 16.70 25.23 -19.35
C ALA A 249 17.67 25.50 -18.18
N LYS A 250 17.46 24.79 -17.05
CA LYS A 250 18.24 24.93 -15.81
C LYS A 250 18.92 23.62 -15.39
N GLY A 251 19.12 22.70 -16.33
CA GLY A 251 19.80 21.41 -16.09
C GLY A 251 18.91 20.31 -15.52
N GLY A 252 17.59 20.51 -15.40
CA GLY A 252 16.62 19.46 -15.10
C GLY A 252 16.23 18.65 -16.35
N ASP A 253 15.37 17.65 -16.16
CA ASP A 253 14.87 16.83 -17.29
C ASP A 253 13.43 16.37 -17.04
N PRO A 254 12.47 16.68 -17.94
CA PRO A 254 11.09 16.19 -17.84
C PRO A 254 10.99 14.64 -17.82
N VAL A 255 11.92 13.93 -18.45
CA VAL A 255 11.93 12.46 -18.51
C VAL A 255 12.26 11.87 -17.14
N LEU A 256 12.94 12.59 -16.25
CA LEU A 256 13.16 12.16 -14.86
C LEU A 256 11.82 11.92 -14.14
N TRP A 257 10.80 12.79 -14.34
CA TRP A 257 9.44 12.55 -13.82
C TRP A 257 8.88 11.23 -14.31
N GLN A 258 9.02 10.94 -15.60
CA GLN A 258 8.49 9.70 -16.19
C GLN A 258 9.18 8.46 -15.60
N HIS A 259 10.50 8.50 -15.37
CA HIS A 259 11.23 7.42 -14.71
C HIS A 259 10.74 7.21 -13.27
N LEU A 260 10.62 8.26 -12.46
CA LEU A 260 10.14 8.18 -11.08
C LEU A 260 8.69 7.70 -11.03
N PHE A 261 7.83 8.21 -11.92
CA PHE A 261 6.43 7.80 -11.99
C PHE A 261 6.29 6.33 -12.40
N TRP A 262 6.95 5.88 -13.47
CA TRP A 262 6.76 4.53 -14.00
C TRP A 262 7.52 3.46 -13.22
N LEU A 263 8.57 3.81 -12.49
CA LEU A 263 9.19 2.92 -11.51
C LEU A 263 8.18 2.49 -10.41
N PHE A 264 7.20 3.33 -10.14
CA PHE A 264 5.99 2.98 -9.38
C PHE A 264 4.90 2.41 -10.29
N GLY A 265 4.58 3.09 -11.42
CA GLY A 265 3.36 2.88 -12.20
C GLY A 265 3.25 1.49 -12.82
N HIS A 266 4.35 0.84 -13.20
CA HIS A 266 4.28 -0.54 -13.64
C HIS A 266 4.13 -1.52 -12.46
N PRO A 267 4.92 -1.48 -11.38
CA PRO A 267 4.59 -2.24 -10.17
C PRO A 267 3.16 -2.00 -9.67
N GLU A 268 2.58 -0.80 -9.82
CA GLU A 268 1.20 -0.51 -9.42
C GLU A 268 0.18 -1.42 -10.10
N VAL A 269 0.31 -1.66 -11.41
CA VAL A 269 -0.64 -2.53 -12.12
C VAL A 269 -0.57 -3.97 -11.60
N TYR A 270 0.61 -4.44 -11.15
CA TYR A 270 0.74 -5.73 -10.48
C TYR A 270 0.28 -5.70 -9.01
N ILE A 271 0.46 -4.59 -8.28
CA ILE A 271 -0.12 -4.37 -6.95
C ILE A 271 -1.65 -4.51 -7.01
N ILE A 272 -2.27 -4.05 -8.09
CA ILE A 272 -3.71 -4.18 -8.35
C ILE A 272 -4.08 -5.62 -8.79
N PHE A 273 -3.30 -6.23 -9.67
CA PHE A 273 -3.55 -7.55 -10.24
C PHE A 273 -3.35 -8.69 -9.22
N LEU A 274 -2.27 -8.68 -8.43
CA LEU A 274 -1.92 -9.81 -7.56
C LEU A 274 -3.00 -10.16 -6.55
N PRO A 275 -3.65 -9.23 -5.84
CA PRO A 275 -4.78 -9.56 -4.96
C PRO A 275 -5.94 -10.20 -5.74
N GLY A 276 -6.23 -9.72 -6.95
CA GLY A 276 -7.21 -10.33 -7.83
C GLY A 276 -6.88 -11.79 -8.17
N ALA A 277 -5.63 -12.07 -8.58
CA ALA A 277 -5.12 -13.41 -8.82
C ALA A 277 -5.14 -14.27 -7.54
N GLY A 278 -4.94 -13.66 -6.37
CA GLY A 278 -5.08 -14.29 -5.06
C GLY A 278 -6.51 -14.71 -4.77
N ILE A 279 -7.50 -13.87 -5.11
CA ILE A 279 -8.93 -14.21 -5.05
C ILE A 279 -9.20 -15.43 -5.94
N VAL A 280 -8.77 -15.38 -7.21
CA VAL A 280 -8.95 -16.50 -8.16
C VAL A 280 -8.34 -17.78 -7.60
N SER A 281 -7.09 -17.74 -7.12
CA SER A 281 -6.37 -18.89 -6.58
C SER A 281 -7.01 -19.48 -5.32
N THR A 282 -7.78 -18.68 -4.59
CA THR A 282 -8.47 -19.11 -3.37
C THR A 282 -9.89 -19.64 -3.65
N LEU A 283 -10.64 -18.96 -4.53
CA LEU A 283 -12.04 -19.32 -4.79
C LEU A 283 -12.18 -20.47 -5.80
N LEU A 284 -11.30 -20.53 -6.81
CA LEU A 284 -11.38 -21.55 -7.85
C LEU A 284 -11.34 -22.99 -7.30
N PRO A 285 -10.44 -23.34 -6.34
CA PRO A 285 -10.45 -24.63 -5.66
C PRO A 285 -11.79 -24.98 -5.01
N VAL A 286 -12.42 -24.03 -4.35
CA VAL A 286 -13.71 -24.21 -3.66
C VAL A 286 -14.79 -24.61 -4.66
N PHE A 287 -14.93 -23.86 -5.75
CA PHE A 287 -15.95 -24.14 -6.77
C PHE A 287 -15.59 -25.30 -7.72
N CYS A 288 -14.31 -25.71 -7.79
CA CYS A 288 -13.87 -26.93 -8.47
C CYS A 288 -13.84 -28.18 -7.56
N GLN A 289 -14.13 -27.99 -6.27
CA GLN A 289 -14.17 -29.08 -5.26
C GLN A 289 -12.84 -29.85 -5.16
N ARG A 290 -11.70 -29.15 -5.28
CA ARG A 290 -10.38 -29.76 -5.21
C ARG A 290 -9.29 -28.71 -4.91
N PRO A 291 -8.15 -29.12 -4.30
CA PRO A 291 -7.02 -28.23 -4.13
C PRO A 291 -6.47 -27.65 -5.45
N LEU A 292 -5.90 -26.46 -5.42
CA LEU A 292 -5.25 -25.86 -6.58
C LEU A 292 -4.09 -26.72 -7.08
N VAL A 293 -4.04 -26.94 -8.39
CA VAL A 293 -2.94 -27.63 -9.03
C VAL A 293 -1.68 -26.76 -8.98
N GLY A 294 -0.54 -27.34 -8.56
CA GLY A 294 0.73 -26.68 -8.64
C GLY A 294 0.97 -25.55 -7.63
N TYR A 295 0.42 -25.61 -6.42
CA TYR A 295 0.58 -24.60 -5.37
C TYR A 295 2.00 -24.00 -5.27
N ARG A 296 3.06 -24.84 -5.25
CA ARG A 296 4.46 -24.36 -5.13
C ARG A 296 4.88 -23.54 -6.35
N TRP A 297 4.44 -23.91 -7.53
CA TRP A 297 4.72 -23.21 -8.78
C TRP A 297 3.98 -21.87 -8.85
N VAL A 298 2.75 -21.83 -8.34
CA VAL A 298 1.98 -20.58 -8.22
C VAL A 298 2.69 -19.63 -7.25
N VAL A 299 3.11 -20.09 -6.07
CA VAL A 299 3.87 -19.25 -5.11
C VAL A 299 5.15 -18.72 -5.75
N LEU A 300 5.93 -19.56 -6.44
CA LEU A 300 7.13 -19.13 -7.16
C LEU A 300 6.77 -18.11 -8.25
N GLY A 301 5.70 -18.37 -9.01
CA GLY A 301 5.19 -17.44 -10.02
C GLY A 301 4.86 -16.06 -9.46
N VAL A 302 4.17 -15.99 -8.32
CA VAL A 302 3.83 -14.74 -7.64
C VAL A 302 5.07 -13.97 -7.19
N LEU A 303 6.04 -14.66 -6.55
CA LEU A 303 7.30 -14.05 -6.12
C LEU A 303 8.10 -13.51 -7.31
N THR A 304 8.18 -14.31 -8.41
CA THR A 304 8.88 -13.92 -9.63
C THR A 304 8.20 -12.73 -10.32
N THR A 305 6.86 -12.72 -10.41
CA THR A 305 6.09 -11.60 -10.96
C THR A 305 6.36 -10.32 -10.18
N GLY A 306 6.28 -10.36 -8.84
CA GLY A 306 6.56 -9.22 -7.99
C GLY A 306 7.98 -8.66 -8.18
N PHE A 307 8.98 -9.53 -8.27
CA PHE A 307 10.38 -9.13 -8.48
C PHE A 307 10.59 -8.53 -9.89
N LEU A 308 10.14 -9.22 -10.94
CA LEU A 308 10.35 -8.78 -12.32
C LEU A 308 9.64 -7.45 -12.63
N SER A 309 8.52 -7.16 -11.96
CA SER A 309 7.74 -5.94 -12.20
C SER A 309 8.56 -4.64 -12.03
N PHE A 310 9.61 -4.66 -11.21
CA PHE A 310 10.51 -3.52 -11.01
C PHE A 310 11.57 -3.38 -12.11
N GLY A 311 11.77 -4.36 -12.96
CA GLY A 311 12.83 -4.38 -14.01
C GLY A 311 12.36 -4.00 -15.41
N LEU A 312 11.10 -3.52 -15.58
CA LEU A 312 10.51 -3.40 -16.91
C LEU A 312 9.69 -2.12 -17.17
N TRP A 313 9.72 -1.13 -16.27
CA TRP A 313 8.87 0.08 -16.32
C TRP A 313 9.05 0.94 -17.59
N VAL A 314 10.19 0.86 -18.28
CA VAL A 314 10.50 1.71 -19.45
C VAL A 314 9.63 1.39 -20.67
N HIS A 315 8.91 0.26 -20.69
CA HIS A 315 7.96 0.01 -21.78
C HIS A 315 6.80 1.04 -21.84
N HIS A 316 6.56 1.79 -20.77
CA HIS A 316 5.68 2.96 -20.80
C HIS A 316 6.33 4.20 -21.46
N MET A 317 7.59 4.11 -21.83
CA MET A 317 8.44 5.24 -22.28
C MET A 317 9.14 4.95 -23.61
N PHE A 318 8.68 4.00 -24.42
CA PHE A 318 9.35 3.61 -25.67
C PHE A 318 9.43 4.72 -26.72
N THR A 319 8.63 5.78 -26.58
CA THR A 319 8.54 6.91 -27.52
C THR A 319 9.25 8.19 -27.03
N VAL A 320 9.94 8.17 -25.86
CA VAL A 320 10.57 9.38 -25.28
C VAL A 320 12.05 9.54 -25.62
N GLY A 321 12.58 8.79 -26.60
CA GLY A 321 13.98 8.91 -27.02
C GLY A 321 14.95 8.01 -26.24
N ILE A 322 14.50 6.93 -25.65
CA ILE A 322 15.34 5.95 -24.94
C ILE A 322 16.37 5.31 -25.92
N PRO A 323 17.65 5.15 -25.52
CA PRO A 323 18.68 4.54 -26.37
C PRO A 323 18.31 3.12 -26.82
N ALA A 324 18.67 2.73 -28.04
CA ALA A 324 18.28 1.47 -28.67
C ALA A 324 18.65 0.22 -27.85
N LEU A 325 19.80 0.22 -27.16
CA LEU A 325 20.20 -0.88 -26.28
C LEU A 325 19.23 -1.03 -25.10
N ALA A 326 18.83 0.07 -24.49
CA ALA A 326 17.87 0.07 -23.39
C ALA A 326 16.46 -0.33 -23.88
N LEU A 327 16.02 0.13 -25.06
CA LEU A 327 14.77 -0.32 -25.69
C LEU A 327 14.73 -1.84 -25.85
N GLY A 328 15.81 -2.45 -26.39
CA GLY A 328 15.92 -3.91 -26.55
C GLY A 328 15.87 -4.64 -25.21
N PHE A 329 16.61 -4.16 -24.20
CA PHE A 329 16.62 -4.74 -22.86
C PHE A 329 15.23 -4.70 -22.21
N PHE A 330 14.56 -3.55 -22.16
CA PHE A 330 13.25 -3.40 -21.52
C PHE A 330 12.13 -4.09 -22.29
N SER A 331 12.24 -4.22 -23.62
CA SER A 331 11.31 -5.05 -24.40
C SER A 331 11.42 -6.52 -24.00
N ALA A 332 12.62 -7.08 -23.94
CA ALA A 332 12.87 -8.46 -23.52
C ALA A 332 12.42 -8.69 -22.05
N ALA A 333 12.75 -7.79 -21.14
CA ALA A 333 12.33 -7.86 -19.74
C ALA A 333 10.80 -7.84 -19.60
N SER A 334 10.10 -7.02 -20.41
CA SER A 334 8.64 -6.93 -20.42
C SER A 334 7.98 -8.20 -20.92
N MET A 335 8.57 -8.88 -21.88
CA MET A 335 8.08 -10.19 -22.34
C MET A 335 8.31 -11.28 -21.29
N LEU A 336 9.40 -11.20 -20.51
CA LEU A 336 9.77 -12.21 -19.52
C LEU A 336 8.71 -12.37 -18.42
N VAL A 337 8.00 -11.31 -18.03
CA VAL A 337 6.97 -11.37 -16.99
C VAL A 337 5.72 -12.20 -17.41
N ALA A 338 5.54 -12.45 -18.70
CA ALA A 338 4.48 -13.33 -19.19
C ALA A 338 4.68 -14.78 -18.73
N ILE A 339 5.92 -15.22 -18.48
CA ILE A 339 6.22 -16.60 -18.07
C ILE A 339 5.62 -16.92 -16.70
N PRO A 340 5.94 -16.21 -15.59
CA PRO A 340 5.37 -16.50 -14.28
C PRO A 340 3.85 -16.27 -14.23
N THR A 341 3.31 -15.33 -15.02
CA THR A 341 1.87 -15.15 -15.16
C THR A 341 1.23 -16.34 -15.89
N GLY A 342 1.85 -16.85 -16.95
CA GLY A 342 1.42 -18.04 -17.67
C GLY A 342 1.38 -19.30 -16.77
N VAL A 343 2.37 -19.48 -15.89
CA VAL A 343 2.35 -20.58 -14.90
C VAL A 343 1.09 -20.53 -14.03
N GLN A 344 0.68 -19.36 -13.58
CA GLN A 344 -0.53 -19.17 -12.78
C GLN A 344 -1.78 -19.49 -13.61
N ILE A 345 -1.89 -18.99 -14.84
CA ILE A 345 -3.02 -19.24 -15.74
C ILE A 345 -3.15 -20.76 -16.03
N PHE A 346 -2.06 -21.44 -16.34
CA PHE A 346 -2.09 -22.89 -16.57
C PHE A 346 -2.49 -23.68 -15.31
N ALA A 347 -2.07 -23.24 -14.12
CA ALA A 347 -2.50 -23.85 -12.86
C ALA A 347 -4.03 -23.70 -12.64
N TRP A 348 -4.60 -22.54 -12.96
CA TRP A 348 -6.06 -22.31 -12.89
C TRP A 348 -6.82 -23.15 -13.91
N ILE A 349 -6.39 -23.20 -15.17
CA ILE A 349 -6.99 -24.04 -16.22
C ILE A 349 -6.90 -25.52 -15.84
N ALA A 350 -5.75 -26.00 -15.35
CA ALA A 350 -5.59 -27.39 -14.91
C ALA A 350 -6.50 -27.71 -13.71
N THR A 351 -6.72 -26.77 -12.80
CA THR A 351 -7.64 -26.94 -11.67
C THR A 351 -9.09 -27.06 -12.14
N LEU A 352 -9.49 -26.26 -13.12
CA LEU A 352 -10.81 -26.35 -13.78
C LEU A 352 -10.98 -27.70 -14.50
N TRP A 353 -10.00 -28.06 -15.31
CA TRP A 353 -10.05 -29.26 -16.13
C TRP A 353 -10.14 -30.56 -15.32
N LEU A 354 -9.39 -30.61 -14.25
CA LEU A 354 -9.33 -31.80 -13.37
C LEU A 354 -10.34 -31.77 -12.23
N GLY A 355 -11.13 -30.71 -12.08
CA GLY A 355 -12.10 -30.51 -11.01
C GLY A 355 -13.53 -30.87 -11.42
N LYS A 356 -14.46 -30.56 -10.51
CA LYS A 356 -15.92 -30.68 -10.74
C LYS A 356 -16.54 -29.28 -10.57
N PRO A 357 -16.46 -28.41 -11.59
CA PRO A 357 -16.86 -27.02 -11.44
C PRO A 357 -18.36 -26.86 -11.17
N VAL A 358 -18.68 -26.04 -10.16
CA VAL A 358 -20.05 -25.67 -9.80
C VAL A 358 -20.27 -24.20 -10.12
N TYR A 359 -21.19 -23.91 -11.05
CA TYR A 359 -21.40 -22.57 -11.60
C TYR A 359 -22.33 -21.69 -10.72
N HIS A 360 -21.89 -21.36 -9.52
CA HIS A 360 -22.46 -20.25 -8.74
C HIS A 360 -22.04 -18.88 -9.28
N VAL A 361 -22.65 -17.80 -8.77
CA VAL A 361 -22.34 -16.43 -9.24
C VAL A 361 -20.84 -16.10 -9.15
N PRO A 362 -20.12 -16.40 -8.05
CA PRO A 362 -18.67 -16.18 -8.01
C PRO A 362 -17.92 -16.90 -9.14
N MET A 363 -18.31 -18.13 -9.45
CA MET A 363 -17.64 -18.93 -10.49
C MET A 363 -17.82 -18.34 -11.90
N LEU A 364 -18.96 -17.70 -12.19
CA LEU A 364 -19.15 -17.00 -13.47
C LEU A 364 -18.11 -15.86 -13.63
N TRP A 365 -17.89 -15.10 -12.57
CA TRP A 365 -16.88 -14.04 -12.56
C TRP A 365 -15.45 -14.58 -12.70
N LEU A 366 -15.13 -15.74 -12.12
CA LEU A 366 -13.82 -16.40 -12.28
C LEU A 366 -13.59 -16.85 -13.73
N VAL A 367 -14.59 -17.40 -14.39
CA VAL A 367 -14.51 -17.78 -15.82
C VAL A 367 -14.41 -16.53 -16.68
N GLY A 368 -15.21 -15.51 -16.40
CA GLY A 368 -15.12 -14.22 -17.07
C GLY A 368 -13.73 -13.58 -16.94
N PHE A 369 -13.13 -13.65 -15.74
CA PHE A 369 -11.73 -13.25 -15.52
C PHE A 369 -10.77 -13.97 -16.46
N LEU A 370 -10.82 -15.32 -16.53
CA LEU A 370 -9.91 -16.08 -17.38
C LEU A 370 -10.00 -15.66 -18.84
N ILE A 371 -11.22 -15.44 -19.35
CA ILE A 371 -11.42 -15.01 -20.74
C ILE A 371 -10.86 -13.62 -20.97
N VAL A 372 -11.27 -12.64 -20.16
CA VAL A 372 -10.93 -11.22 -20.35
C VAL A 372 -9.44 -10.98 -20.09
N PHE A 373 -8.90 -11.52 -18.99
CA PHE A 373 -7.51 -11.30 -18.60
C PHE A 373 -6.52 -11.97 -19.56
N VAL A 374 -6.83 -13.17 -20.11
CA VAL A 374 -5.97 -13.81 -21.11
C VAL A 374 -5.95 -12.98 -22.40
N CYS A 375 -7.09 -12.47 -22.87
CA CYS A 375 -7.13 -11.57 -24.02
C CYS A 375 -6.29 -10.30 -23.76
N GLY A 376 -6.41 -9.70 -22.56
CA GLY A 376 -5.60 -8.56 -22.15
C GLY A 376 -4.11 -8.87 -22.08
N GLY A 377 -3.73 -10.05 -21.60
CA GLY A 377 -2.35 -10.49 -21.54
C GLY A 377 -1.71 -10.69 -22.93
N LEU A 378 -2.47 -11.21 -23.89
CA LEU A 378 -2.02 -11.33 -25.27
C LEU A 378 -1.74 -9.95 -25.91
N THR A 379 -2.64 -8.98 -25.73
CA THR A 379 -2.39 -7.61 -26.21
C THR A 379 -1.25 -6.94 -25.43
N GLY A 380 -1.02 -7.32 -24.16
CA GLY A 380 0.14 -6.90 -23.36
C GLY A 380 1.46 -7.35 -23.95
N VAL A 381 1.56 -8.61 -24.39
CA VAL A 381 2.75 -9.12 -25.11
C VAL A 381 2.97 -8.36 -26.42
N MET A 382 1.89 -7.99 -27.13
CA MET A 382 2.00 -7.18 -28.36
C MET A 382 2.63 -5.80 -28.08
N VAL A 383 2.12 -5.06 -27.10
CA VAL A 383 2.65 -3.71 -26.75
C VAL A 383 3.99 -3.76 -26.01
N ALA A 384 4.44 -4.92 -25.51
CA ALA A 384 5.79 -5.09 -25.00
C ALA A 384 6.87 -5.09 -26.11
N LEU A 385 6.46 -5.27 -27.37
CA LEU A 385 7.34 -5.22 -28.53
C LEU A 385 7.47 -3.78 -29.04
N VAL A 386 8.67 -3.21 -28.98
CA VAL A 386 8.95 -1.82 -29.40
C VAL A 386 8.36 -1.46 -30.78
N PRO A 387 8.55 -2.25 -31.86
CA PRO A 387 8.02 -1.90 -33.17
C PRO A 387 6.49 -1.87 -33.23
N PHE A 388 5.83 -2.72 -32.43
CA PHE A 388 4.35 -2.71 -32.34
C PHE A 388 3.87 -1.53 -31.50
N ASP A 389 4.50 -1.25 -30.35
CA ASP A 389 4.15 -0.13 -29.51
C ASP A 389 4.25 1.19 -30.25
N TRP A 390 5.27 1.40 -31.08
CA TRP A 390 5.42 2.60 -31.89
C TRP A 390 4.24 2.84 -32.87
N GLN A 391 3.49 1.78 -33.26
CA GLN A 391 2.30 1.92 -34.10
C GLN A 391 1.03 2.28 -33.32
N VAL A 392 0.97 1.89 -32.03
CA VAL A 392 -0.25 1.99 -31.24
C VAL A 392 -0.10 2.84 -29.99
N HIS A 393 1.11 3.37 -29.72
CA HIS A 393 1.39 4.20 -28.55
C HIS A 393 0.43 5.39 -28.49
N ASP A 394 -0.14 5.64 -27.30
CA ASP A 394 -1.12 6.71 -27.06
C ASP A 394 -2.36 6.68 -27.98
N THR A 395 -2.77 5.50 -28.48
CA THR A 395 -4.04 5.31 -29.20
C THR A 395 -5.10 4.61 -28.33
N HIS A 396 -6.31 4.45 -28.90
CA HIS A 396 -7.38 3.66 -28.27
C HIS A 396 -7.02 2.17 -28.09
N PHE A 397 -6.00 1.63 -28.78
CA PHE A 397 -5.49 0.29 -28.53
C PHE A 397 -4.94 0.15 -27.11
N ILE A 398 -4.18 1.15 -26.65
CA ILE A 398 -3.64 1.18 -25.29
C ILE A 398 -4.77 1.28 -24.25
N VAL A 399 -5.82 2.07 -24.56
CA VAL A 399 -7.02 2.16 -23.68
C VAL A 399 -7.70 0.80 -23.57
N ALA A 400 -7.89 0.10 -24.69
CA ALA A 400 -8.49 -1.23 -24.73
C ALA A 400 -7.65 -2.25 -23.94
N HIS A 401 -6.37 -2.36 -24.24
CA HIS A 401 -5.43 -3.23 -23.52
C HIS A 401 -5.46 -2.98 -22.01
N MET A 402 -5.32 -1.74 -21.59
CA MET A 402 -5.28 -1.36 -20.19
C MET A 402 -6.58 -1.77 -19.46
N HIS A 403 -7.75 -1.57 -20.08
CA HIS A 403 -9.02 -2.00 -19.47
C HIS A 403 -9.16 -3.54 -19.43
N TYR A 404 -8.69 -4.26 -20.45
CA TYR A 404 -8.72 -5.73 -20.45
C TYR A 404 -7.87 -6.32 -19.31
N VAL A 405 -6.70 -5.76 -19.03
CA VAL A 405 -5.86 -6.24 -17.91
C VAL A 405 -6.33 -5.72 -16.55
N LEU A 406 -6.79 -4.45 -16.44
CA LEU A 406 -7.25 -3.88 -15.16
C LEU A 406 -8.63 -4.42 -14.76
N VAL A 407 -9.62 -4.30 -15.63
CA VAL A 407 -10.97 -4.79 -15.33
C VAL A 407 -10.97 -6.31 -15.31
N GLY A 408 -10.33 -6.98 -16.27
CA GLY A 408 -10.13 -8.43 -16.26
C GLY A 408 -9.38 -8.88 -15.01
N GLY A 409 -8.18 -8.35 -14.76
CA GLY A 409 -7.29 -8.81 -13.69
C GLY A 409 -7.70 -8.42 -12.27
N MET A 410 -8.48 -7.37 -12.10
CA MET A 410 -8.88 -6.84 -10.79
C MET A 410 -10.39 -6.84 -10.57
N PHE A 411 -11.17 -6.19 -11.42
CA PHE A 411 -12.60 -5.99 -11.18
C PHE A 411 -13.39 -7.31 -11.26
N PHE A 412 -13.12 -8.18 -12.24
CA PHE A 412 -13.77 -9.49 -12.32
C PHE A 412 -13.48 -10.37 -11.09
N PRO A 413 -12.22 -10.55 -10.66
CA PRO A 413 -11.91 -11.23 -9.41
C PRO A 413 -12.53 -10.56 -8.18
N LEU A 414 -12.53 -9.22 -8.11
CA LEU A 414 -13.16 -8.48 -7.02
C LEU A 414 -14.66 -8.79 -6.93
N MET A 415 -15.37 -8.84 -8.06
CA MET A 415 -16.79 -9.21 -8.08
C MET A 415 -17.00 -10.67 -7.66
N ALA A 416 -16.13 -11.60 -8.08
CA ALA A 416 -16.14 -12.96 -7.58
C ALA A 416 -16.00 -12.99 -6.04
N GLY A 417 -15.01 -12.29 -5.52
CA GLY A 417 -14.75 -12.13 -4.08
C GLY A 417 -15.91 -11.46 -3.36
N LEU A 418 -16.48 -10.39 -3.92
CA LEU A 418 -17.63 -9.71 -3.35
C LEU A 418 -18.80 -10.67 -3.15
N TYR A 419 -19.25 -11.38 -4.18
CA TYR A 419 -20.33 -12.35 -4.07
C TYR A 419 -19.99 -13.55 -3.17
N TYR A 420 -18.71 -13.91 -3.08
CA TYR A 420 -18.24 -14.98 -2.20
C TYR A 420 -18.23 -14.56 -0.73
N TRP A 421 -17.70 -13.36 -0.39
CA TRP A 421 -17.61 -12.89 1.00
C TRP A 421 -18.78 -12.00 1.45
N LEU A 422 -19.75 -11.66 0.58
CA LEU A 422 -20.93 -10.90 0.96
C LEU A 422 -21.70 -11.54 2.13
N PRO A 423 -21.88 -12.88 2.18
CA PRO A 423 -22.44 -13.54 3.35
C PRO A 423 -21.58 -13.37 4.61
N HIS A 424 -20.26 -13.28 4.45
CA HIS A 424 -19.33 -13.02 5.55
C HIS A 424 -19.47 -11.60 6.11
N PHE A 425 -19.70 -10.60 5.25
CA PHE A 425 -19.90 -9.21 5.68
C PHE A 425 -21.26 -8.97 6.36
N SER A 426 -22.30 -9.65 5.90
CA SER A 426 -23.71 -9.35 6.27
C SER A 426 -24.43 -10.45 7.04
N GLY A 427 -23.94 -11.68 7.02
CA GLY A 427 -24.66 -12.86 7.52
C GLY A 427 -25.81 -13.31 6.59
N ARG A 428 -25.93 -12.80 5.37
CA ARG A 428 -27.03 -13.06 4.43
C ARG A 428 -26.51 -13.39 3.02
N MET A 429 -27.27 -14.21 2.31
CA MET A 429 -26.98 -14.62 0.93
C MET A 429 -27.50 -13.58 -0.07
N PRO A 430 -26.71 -13.19 -1.11
CA PRO A 430 -27.20 -12.36 -2.22
C PRO A 430 -28.15 -13.10 -3.17
N SER A 431 -28.81 -12.36 -4.06
CA SER A 431 -29.73 -12.93 -5.06
C SER A 431 -28.94 -13.62 -6.18
N VAL A 432 -29.16 -14.90 -6.39
CA VAL A 432 -28.57 -15.64 -7.53
C VAL A 432 -29.05 -15.06 -8.88
N ARG A 433 -30.32 -14.64 -8.95
CA ARG A 433 -30.91 -14.11 -10.20
C ARG A 433 -30.31 -12.76 -10.57
N LEU A 434 -30.25 -11.81 -9.64
CA LEU A 434 -29.67 -10.48 -9.90
C LEU A 434 -28.15 -10.60 -10.14
N GLY A 435 -27.46 -11.43 -9.39
CA GLY A 435 -26.02 -11.68 -9.57
C GLY A 435 -25.69 -12.24 -10.96
N ARG A 436 -26.50 -13.15 -11.52
CA ARG A 436 -26.34 -13.65 -12.90
C ARG A 436 -26.60 -12.55 -13.94
N TRP A 437 -27.67 -11.76 -13.78
CA TRP A 437 -27.94 -10.64 -14.69
C TRP A 437 -26.83 -9.59 -14.63
N GLY A 438 -26.37 -9.21 -13.43
CA GLY A 438 -25.24 -8.31 -13.26
C GLY A 438 -23.97 -8.80 -13.96
N PHE A 439 -23.64 -10.08 -13.82
CA PHE A 439 -22.51 -10.69 -14.53
C PHE A 439 -22.64 -10.56 -16.06
N TRP A 440 -23.74 -11.03 -16.63
CA TRP A 440 -23.89 -11.08 -18.08
C TRP A 440 -23.92 -9.67 -18.71
N LEU A 441 -24.61 -8.73 -18.07
CA LEU A 441 -24.66 -7.35 -18.55
C LEU A 441 -23.27 -6.69 -18.50
N VAL A 442 -22.50 -6.90 -17.42
CA VAL A 442 -21.14 -6.38 -17.34
C VAL A 442 -20.23 -7.09 -18.33
N PHE A 443 -20.24 -8.42 -18.42
CA PHE A 443 -19.36 -9.18 -19.32
C PHE A 443 -19.60 -8.82 -20.79
N ILE A 444 -20.86 -8.80 -21.23
CA ILE A 444 -21.22 -8.46 -22.61
C ILE A 444 -20.92 -6.98 -22.89
N GLY A 445 -21.38 -6.08 -22.01
CA GLY A 445 -21.16 -4.65 -22.16
C GLY A 445 -19.68 -4.29 -22.19
N PHE A 446 -18.86 -4.90 -21.33
CA PHE A 446 -17.40 -4.73 -21.31
C PHE A 446 -16.76 -5.12 -22.66
N ASN A 447 -17.05 -6.32 -23.17
CA ASN A 447 -16.48 -6.79 -24.44
C ASN A 447 -16.93 -5.92 -25.62
N ILE A 448 -18.21 -5.53 -25.69
CA ILE A 448 -18.68 -4.58 -26.72
C ILE A 448 -17.93 -3.25 -26.63
N THR A 449 -17.70 -2.73 -25.43
CA THR A 449 -17.02 -1.44 -25.21
C THR A 449 -15.56 -1.48 -25.63
N PHE A 450 -14.79 -2.43 -25.10
CA PHE A 450 -13.33 -2.37 -25.16
C PHE A 450 -12.72 -3.25 -26.26
N LEU A 451 -13.40 -4.31 -26.73
CA LEU A 451 -12.87 -5.13 -27.83
C LEU A 451 -12.73 -4.29 -29.12
N ILE A 452 -13.78 -3.54 -29.46
CA ILE A 452 -13.76 -2.69 -30.66
C ILE A 452 -12.74 -1.53 -30.55
N MET A 453 -12.38 -1.10 -29.35
CA MET A 453 -11.37 -0.05 -29.17
C MET A 453 -9.98 -0.50 -29.61
N HIS A 454 -9.65 -1.81 -29.61
CA HIS A 454 -8.40 -2.28 -30.19
C HIS A 454 -8.35 -1.94 -31.69
N TRP A 455 -9.45 -2.20 -32.40
CA TRP A 455 -9.58 -1.85 -33.80
C TRP A 455 -9.51 -0.34 -34.03
N THR A 456 -10.24 0.44 -33.23
CA THR A 456 -10.23 1.92 -33.32
C THR A 456 -8.82 2.49 -33.14
N GLY A 457 -8.02 1.90 -32.25
CA GLY A 457 -6.62 2.29 -32.05
C GLY A 457 -5.71 1.86 -33.22
N LEU A 458 -5.90 0.66 -33.78
CA LEU A 458 -5.14 0.19 -34.94
C LEU A 458 -5.35 1.04 -36.18
N ILE A 459 -6.54 1.61 -36.36
CA ILE A 459 -6.84 2.57 -37.43
C ILE A 459 -6.48 4.03 -37.09
N GLY A 460 -5.71 4.23 -35.99
CA GLY A 460 -5.00 5.46 -35.67
C GLY A 460 -5.74 6.45 -34.77
N MET A 461 -6.87 6.12 -34.12
CA MET A 461 -7.53 7.05 -33.23
C MET A 461 -6.69 7.29 -31.96
N PRO A 462 -6.20 8.53 -31.70
CA PRO A 462 -5.47 8.84 -30.49
C PRO A 462 -6.38 8.77 -29.24
N ARG A 463 -5.83 8.43 -28.08
CA ARG A 463 -6.54 8.63 -26.80
C ARG A 463 -6.57 10.11 -26.41
N ARG A 464 -7.50 10.50 -25.53
CA ARG A 464 -7.62 11.85 -24.94
C ARG A 464 -8.10 12.94 -25.92
N VAL A 465 -8.56 12.58 -27.10
CA VAL A 465 -9.25 13.52 -27.99
C VAL A 465 -10.66 13.77 -27.50
N TYR A 466 -11.09 15.04 -27.44
CA TYR A 466 -12.42 15.40 -26.92
C TYR A 466 -13.52 15.24 -27.96
N THR A 467 -13.16 15.25 -29.23
CA THR A 467 -14.06 15.00 -30.38
C THR A 467 -13.26 14.56 -31.59
N TYR A 468 -13.92 14.17 -32.69
CA TYR A 468 -13.30 13.74 -33.94
C TYR A 468 -14.18 14.06 -35.14
N ASP A 469 -13.58 14.15 -36.32
CA ASP A 469 -14.29 14.46 -37.57
C ASP A 469 -14.93 13.21 -38.21
N THR A 470 -15.96 13.42 -39.03
CA THR A 470 -16.57 12.36 -39.85
C THR A 470 -15.62 11.85 -40.91
N GLY A 471 -15.75 10.56 -41.29
CA GLY A 471 -14.99 10.00 -42.43
C GLY A 471 -13.61 9.45 -42.07
N LEU A 472 -13.23 9.50 -40.81
CA LEU A 472 -11.97 8.88 -40.30
C LEU A 472 -12.08 7.37 -40.05
N GLY A 473 -13.26 6.79 -40.21
CA GLY A 473 -13.55 5.38 -39.93
C GLY A 473 -13.75 5.09 -38.43
N TRP A 474 -13.82 6.12 -37.57
CA TRP A 474 -13.97 5.98 -36.11
C TRP A 474 -15.41 6.06 -35.62
N ASP A 475 -16.38 6.46 -36.51
CA ASP A 475 -17.79 6.77 -36.18
C ASP A 475 -18.51 5.55 -35.60
N MET A 476 -18.59 4.46 -36.36
CA MET A 476 -19.28 3.24 -35.94
C MET A 476 -18.58 2.54 -34.76
N PRO A 477 -17.23 2.38 -34.73
CA PRO A 477 -16.56 1.83 -33.60
C PRO A 477 -16.82 2.60 -32.29
N ASN A 478 -16.84 3.93 -32.30
CA ASN A 478 -17.11 4.73 -31.09
C ASN A 478 -18.58 4.62 -30.65
N LEU A 479 -19.54 4.60 -31.60
CA LEU A 479 -20.94 4.40 -31.27
C LEU A 479 -21.19 3.04 -30.62
N ILE A 480 -20.64 1.95 -31.19
CA ILE A 480 -20.71 0.58 -30.64
C ILE A 480 -20.09 0.54 -29.23
N SER A 481 -18.91 1.12 -29.06
CA SER A 481 -18.22 1.19 -27.77
C SER A 481 -19.05 1.95 -26.73
N SER A 482 -19.72 3.05 -27.11
CA SER A 482 -20.58 3.81 -26.21
C SER A 482 -21.83 3.02 -25.81
N ILE A 483 -22.50 2.33 -26.75
CA ILE A 483 -23.64 1.46 -26.46
C ILE A 483 -23.21 0.36 -25.46
N GLY A 484 -22.08 -0.28 -25.69
CA GLY A 484 -21.54 -1.30 -24.77
C GLY A 484 -21.32 -0.75 -23.34
N SER A 485 -20.82 0.49 -23.23
CA SER A 485 -20.58 1.12 -21.93
C SER A 485 -21.88 1.36 -21.13
N PHE A 486 -22.98 1.72 -21.80
CA PHE A 486 -24.29 1.84 -21.15
C PHE A 486 -24.83 0.48 -20.68
N ILE A 487 -24.64 -0.59 -21.47
CA ILE A 487 -25.01 -1.95 -21.06
C ILE A 487 -24.24 -2.36 -19.82
N MET A 488 -22.92 -2.09 -19.80
CA MET A 488 -22.06 -2.34 -18.64
C MET A 488 -22.51 -1.54 -17.40
N ALA A 489 -22.86 -0.28 -17.56
CA ALA A 489 -23.35 0.58 -16.47
C ALA A 489 -24.66 0.05 -15.88
N ILE A 490 -25.59 -0.44 -16.70
CA ILE A 490 -26.82 -1.10 -16.24
C ILE A 490 -26.48 -2.38 -15.43
N GLY A 491 -25.47 -3.15 -15.87
CA GLY A 491 -24.97 -4.31 -15.15
C GLY A 491 -24.41 -3.96 -13.77
N ILE A 492 -23.61 -2.91 -13.67
CA ILE A 492 -23.07 -2.39 -12.38
C ILE A 492 -24.23 -1.91 -11.48
N GLY A 493 -25.20 -1.19 -12.04
CA GLY A 493 -26.41 -0.78 -11.31
C GLY A 493 -27.21 -1.98 -10.78
N THR A 494 -27.30 -3.08 -11.55
CA THR A 494 -27.97 -4.32 -11.14
C THR A 494 -27.23 -4.99 -9.96
N ILE A 495 -25.88 -5.00 -9.97
CA ILE A 495 -25.06 -5.52 -8.86
C ILE A 495 -25.27 -4.66 -7.61
N LEU A 496 -25.26 -3.33 -7.75
CA LEU A 496 -25.47 -2.42 -6.63
C LEU A 496 -26.88 -2.60 -6.02
N LEU A 497 -27.89 -2.77 -6.87
CA LEU A 497 -29.26 -3.07 -6.43
C LEU A 497 -29.30 -4.40 -5.64
N ASP A 498 -28.62 -5.45 -6.11
CA ASP A 498 -28.56 -6.74 -5.40
C ASP A 498 -27.88 -6.57 -4.02
N ILE A 499 -26.76 -5.83 -3.96
CA ILE A 499 -26.08 -5.53 -2.68
C ILE A 499 -27.01 -4.79 -1.72
N ILE A 500 -27.75 -3.80 -2.16
CA ILE A 500 -28.69 -3.05 -1.31
C ILE A 500 -29.84 -3.92 -0.83
N LEU A 501 -30.43 -4.71 -1.74
CA LEU A 501 -31.57 -5.54 -1.43
C LEU A 501 -31.23 -6.72 -0.53
N HIS A 502 -30.03 -7.34 -0.66
CA HIS A 502 -29.67 -8.50 0.15
C HIS A 502 -29.51 -8.17 1.64
N PHE A 503 -29.07 -6.96 2.01
CA PHE A 503 -28.99 -6.54 3.41
C PHE A 503 -30.35 -6.61 4.12
N ARG A 504 -31.44 -6.37 3.39
CA ARG A 504 -32.80 -6.38 3.95
C ARG A 504 -33.56 -7.69 3.68
N PHE A 505 -33.44 -8.25 2.50
CA PHE A 505 -34.26 -9.36 1.99
C PHE A 505 -33.49 -10.65 1.76
N GLY A 506 -32.16 -10.66 1.90
CA GLY A 506 -31.34 -11.85 1.73
C GLY A 506 -31.66 -12.92 2.76
N GLN A 507 -31.59 -14.19 2.35
CA GLN A 507 -31.76 -15.33 3.26
C GLN A 507 -30.58 -15.41 4.23
N PRO A 508 -30.77 -15.80 5.51
CA PRO A 508 -29.67 -16.04 6.43
C PRO A 508 -28.66 -17.02 5.85
N ALA A 509 -27.37 -16.70 5.95
CA ALA A 509 -26.30 -17.57 5.50
C ALA A 509 -25.98 -18.65 6.54
N LYS A 510 -25.60 -19.84 6.07
CA LYS A 510 -24.97 -20.86 6.92
C LYS A 510 -23.54 -20.45 7.25
N THR A 511 -22.95 -20.99 8.32
CA THR A 511 -21.60 -20.65 8.78
C THR A 511 -20.53 -20.77 7.70
N ASN A 512 -20.58 -21.79 6.85
CA ASN A 512 -19.68 -21.93 5.69
C ASN A 512 -20.55 -22.33 4.46
N PRO A 513 -21.18 -21.36 3.77
CA PRO A 513 -22.16 -21.65 2.73
C PRO A 513 -21.57 -22.30 1.47
N TRP A 514 -20.24 -22.15 1.29
CA TRP A 514 -19.52 -22.61 0.11
C TRP A 514 -18.74 -23.92 0.33
N ASN A 515 -18.73 -24.46 1.55
CA ASN A 515 -17.83 -25.55 1.94
C ASN A 515 -16.36 -25.20 1.63
N ALA A 516 -15.96 -23.99 2.00
CA ALA A 516 -14.62 -23.47 1.82
C ALA A 516 -13.62 -24.11 2.80
N ASP A 517 -12.35 -24.04 2.46
CA ASP A 517 -11.25 -24.70 3.19
C ASP A 517 -10.47 -23.77 4.11
N THR A 518 -10.64 -22.43 3.97
CA THR A 518 -9.83 -21.39 4.63
C THR A 518 -10.48 -20.86 5.90
N LEU A 519 -9.64 -20.41 6.87
CA LEU A 519 -10.03 -20.10 8.25
C LEU A 519 -11.02 -18.95 8.44
N GLU A 520 -11.12 -18.01 7.50
CA GLU A 520 -12.10 -16.93 7.60
C GLU A 520 -13.54 -17.45 7.72
N TRP A 521 -13.83 -18.62 7.14
CA TRP A 521 -15.11 -19.30 7.29
C TRP A 521 -15.26 -20.10 8.60
N GLY A 522 -14.22 -20.10 9.43
CA GLY A 522 -14.25 -20.60 10.81
C GLY A 522 -14.74 -19.58 11.83
N THR A 523 -15.04 -18.35 11.40
CA THR A 523 -15.58 -17.28 12.26
C THR A 523 -17.11 -17.27 12.26
N ALA A 524 -17.72 -16.53 13.22
CA ALA A 524 -19.15 -16.24 13.20
C ALA A 524 -19.51 -15.37 11.97
N LEU A 525 -20.77 -15.37 11.54
CA LEU A 525 -21.28 -14.55 10.43
C LEU A 525 -22.38 -13.58 10.92
N PRO A 526 -22.16 -12.26 10.87
CA PRO A 526 -20.90 -11.56 10.58
C PRO A 526 -19.86 -11.76 11.70
N PRO A 527 -18.56 -11.61 11.40
CA PRO A 527 -17.48 -11.89 12.35
C PRO A 527 -17.45 -10.88 13.51
N SER A 528 -17.12 -11.40 14.70
CA SER A 528 -16.84 -10.58 15.87
C SER A 528 -15.57 -9.76 15.69
N PRO A 529 -15.40 -8.60 16.39
CA PRO A 529 -14.19 -7.79 16.31
C PRO A 529 -12.88 -8.51 16.66
N TYR A 530 -12.95 -9.60 17.40
CA TYR A 530 -11.82 -10.44 17.81
C TYR A 530 -11.64 -11.69 16.94
N ASN A 531 -12.39 -11.89 15.86
CA ASN A 531 -12.40 -13.05 14.97
C ASN A 531 -12.64 -14.40 15.67
N PHE A 532 -11.74 -14.81 16.56
CA PHE A 532 -11.68 -16.12 17.19
C PHE A 532 -11.67 -16.03 18.71
N VAL A 533 -12.55 -16.80 19.36
CA VAL A 533 -12.58 -16.92 20.84
C VAL A 533 -11.31 -17.64 21.33
N SER A 534 -10.87 -18.67 20.59
CA SER A 534 -9.61 -19.38 20.84
C SER A 534 -8.86 -19.56 19.51
N LEU A 535 -7.52 -19.59 19.55
CA LEU A 535 -6.69 -19.64 18.36
C LEU A 535 -6.30 -21.10 18.05
N PRO A 536 -6.69 -21.65 16.88
CA PRO A 536 -6.46 -23.04 16.52
C PRO A 536 -5.01 -23.34 16.15
N ASP A 537 -4.58 -24.58 16.36
CA ASP A 537 -3.33 -25.14 15.83
C ASP A 537 -3.55 -25.69 14.42
N ILE A 538 -2.73 -25.24 13.45
CA ILE A 538 -2.89 -25.61 12.04
C ILE A 538 -1.93 -26.73 11.65
N THR A 539 -2.48 -27.86 11.27
CA THR A 539 -1.73 -29.07 10.84
C THR A 539 -1.70 -29.25 9.33
N ASP A 540 -2.69 -28.67 8.62
CA ASP A 540 -2.88 -28.82 7.17
C ASP A 540 -3.07 -27.47 6.48
N ARG A 541 -2.87 -27.42 5.16
CA ARG A 541 -3.09 -26.22 4.33
C ARG A 541 -4.57 -25.90 4.15
N HIS A 542 -5.43 -26.93 4.19
CA HIS A 542 -6.89 -26.88 4.01
C HIS A 542 -7.59 -27.20 5.34
N PRO A 543 -7.49 -26.33 6.36
CA PRO A 543 -7.88 -26.63 7.72
C PRO A 543 -9.34 -27.06 7.85
N LEU A 544 -10.29 -26.38 7.17
CA LEU A 544 -11.71 -26.71 7.28
C LEU A 544 -12.12 -27.93 6.45
N TRP A 545 -11.36 -28.30 5.42
CA TRP A 545 -11.58 -29.60 4.73
C TRP A 545 -10.98 -30.76 5.52
N LYS A 546 -9.89 -30.52 6.24
CA LYS A 546 -9.24 -31.53 7.09
C LYS A 546 -10.04 -31.82 8.36
N ASP A 547 -10.56 -30.74 8.98
CA ASP A 547 -11.36 -30.79 10.21
C ASP A 547 -12.63 -29.94 10.06
N PRO A 548 -13.75 -30.49 9.61
CA PRO A 548 -15.01 -29.78 9.47
C PRO A 548 -15.63 -29.29 10.80
N ASP A 549 -15.23 -29.82 11.97
CA ASP A 549 -15.69 -29.36 13.28
C ASP A 549 -14.84 -28.23 13.87
N LEU A 550 -13.74 -27.89 13.22
CA LEU A 550 -12.83 -26.83 13.68
C LEU A 550 -13.55 -25.50 14.01
N PRO A 551 -14.53 -25.00 13.23
CA PRO A 551 -15.29 -23.80 13.61
C PRO A 551 -16.02 -23.93 14.96
N ASN A 552 -16.59 -25.09 15.25
CA ASN A 552 -17.31 -25.34 16.51
C ASN A 552 -16.35 -25.45 17.69
N SER A 553 -15.22 -26.14 17.54
CA SER A 553 -14.21 -26.27 18.60
C SER A 553 -13.56 -24.92 18.95
N ILE A 554 -13.34 -24.05 17.94
CA ILE A 554 -12.92 -22.65 18.15
C ILE A 554 -13.98 -21.90 18.98
N ALA A 555 -15.26 -22.01 18.60
CA ALA A 555 -16.36 -21.32 19.29
C ALA A 555 -16.58 -21.83 20.72
N ARG A 556 -16.27 -23.11 21.00
CA ARG A 556 -16.31 -23.72 22.35
C ARG A 556 -15.06 -23.39 23.19
N ALA A 557 -14.12 -22.60 22.68
CA ALA A 557 -12.86 -22.22 23.34
C ALA A 557 -11.97 -23.44 23.71
N GLU A 558 -11.88 -24.44 22.81
CA GLU A 558 -11.07 -25.65 23.05
C GLU A 558 -9.60 -25.50 22.69
N HIS A 559 -9.22 -24.38 22.04
CA HIS A 559 -7.85 -24.10 21.61
C HIS A 559 -7.13 -23.10 22.53
N SER A 560 -5.94 -22.68 22.14
CA SER A 560 -5.04 -21.82 22.91
C SER A 560 -5.53 -20.37 23.00
N LEU A 561 -4.99 -19.57 23.91
CA LEU A 561 -5.27 -18.14 24.13
C LEU A 561 -6.78 -17.87 24.27
N LYS A 562 -7.46 -18.73 25.01
CA LYS A 562 -8.92 -18.74 25.18
C LYS A 562 -9.48 -17.79 26.23
N ALA A 563 -8.64 -17.14 27.02
CA ALA A 563 -9.03 -16.23 28.07
C ALA A 563 -8.44 -14.85 27.89
N ILE A 564 -9.10 -13.84 28.49
CA ILE A 564 -8.57 -12.46 28.59
C ILE A 564 -7.98 -12.31 29.99
N ASP A 565 -6.88 -13.04 30.24
CA ASP A 565 -6.29 -13.08 31.58
C ASP A 565 -5.61 -11.75 31.97
N HIS A 566 -5.18 -10.94 31.00
CA HIS A 566 -4.49 -9.66 31.22
C HIS A 566 -5.42 -8.44 30.99
N GLY A 567 -6.71 -8.61 30.71
CA GLY A 567 -7.67 -7.51 30.44
C GLY A 567 -7.33 -6.70 29.17
N ARG A 568 -6.57 -7.26 28.22
CA ARG A 568 -6.06 -6.59 27.02
C ARG A 568 -6.39 -7.36 25.75
N ARG A 569 -6.26 -6.66 24.61
CA ARG A 569 -6.33 -7.28 23.29
C ARG A 569 -5.04 -8.06 23.04
N GLU A 570 -5.13 -9.34 22.73
CA GLU A 570 -4.00 -10.24 22.58
C GLU A 570 -4.10 -11.10 21.33
N THR A 571 -2.96 -11.36 20.69
CA THR A 571 -2.79 -12.33 19.60
C THR A 571 -1.43 -13.02 19.72
N TRP A 572 -1.20 -14.09 18.93
CA TRP A 572 0.10 -14.76 18.89
C TRP A 572 1.13 -13.96 18.12
N GLY A 573 2.38 -13.93 18.63
CA GLY A 573 3.57 -13.65 17.86
C GLY A 573 4.27 -14.93 17.48
N SER A 574 4.48 -15.16 16.18
CA SER A 574 5.01 -16.40 15.65
C SER A 574 6.33 -16.22 14.88
N ASP A 575 7.06 -17.32 14.76
CA ASP A 575 8.26 -17.41 13.93
C ASP A 575 7.91 -17.21 12.46
N PRO A 576 8.64 -16.34 11.73
CA PRO A 576 8.31 -15.97 10.35
C PRO A 576 8.40 -17.13 9.34
N LEU A 577 9.15 -18.20 9.63
CA LEU A 577 9.29 -19.34 8.72
C LEU A 577 8.40 -20.52 9.13
N THR A 578 8.47 -20.90 10.39
CA THR A 578 7.85 -22.13 10.92
C THR A 578 6.43 -21.94 11.42
N GLY A 579 6.00 -20.70 11.70
CA GLY A 579 4.72 -20.41 12.32
C GLY A 579 4.57 -20.91 13.76
N LYS A 580 5.66 -21.28 14.43
CA LYS A 580 5.63 -21.63 15.86
C LYS A 580 5.46 -20.38 16.71
N VAL A 581 4.60 -20.46 17.71
CA VAL A 581 4.40 -19.37 18.66
C VAL A 581 5.68 -19.10 19.45
N ARG A 582 6.06 -17.83 19.54
CA ARG A 582 7.25 -17.34 20.28
C ARG A 582 6.88 -16.38 21.41
N GLU A 583 5.81 -15.62 21.26
CA GLU A 583 5.43 -14.53 22.17
C GLU A 583 3.92 -14.26 22.16
N ILE A 584 3.43 -13.57 23.18
CA ILE A 584 2.10 -12.98 23.22
C ILE A 584 2.24 -11.51 22.85
N ILE A 585 1.49 -11.05 21.84
CA ILE A 585 1.45 -9.66 21.42
C ILE A 585 0.24 -8.97 22.06
N HIS A 586 0.50 -7.91 22.84
CA HIS A 586 -0.53 -6.99 23.31
C HIS A 586 -0.80 -5.97 22.21
N LEU A 587 -2.06 -5.89 21.77
CA LEU A 587 -2.53 -4.95 20.77
C LEU A 587 -3.17 -3.72 21.45
N PRO A 588 -2.96 -2.50 20.91
CA PRO A 588 -3.57 -1.30 21.45
C PRO A 588 -5.08 -1.28 21.21
N GLY A 589 -5.84 -0.70 22.14
CA GLY A 589 -7.26 -0.47 22.03
C GLY A 589 -7.64 0.74 21.17
N ASN A 590 -8.95 1.03 21.12
CA ASN A 590 -9.52 2.19 20.41
C ASN A 590 -8.87 3.51 20.88
N SER A 591 -8.62 4.45 19.93
CA SER A 591 -7.88 5.68 20.19
C SER A 591 -8.29 6.82 19.26
N TRP A 592 -8.26 8.06 19.78
CA TRP A 592 -8.48 9.27 19.00
C TRP A 592 -7.24 9.69 18.18
N TRP A 593 -6.03 9.25 18.57
CA TRP A 593 -4.80 9.79 18.01
C TRP A 593 -4.64 9.56 16.52
N PRO A 594 -5.03 8.42 15.93
CA PRO A 594 -4.98 8.23 14.48
C PRO A 594 -5.85 9.23 13.71
N PHE A 595 -7.08 9.45 14.17
CA PHE A 595 -7.99 10.43 13.56
C PHE A 595 -7.46 11.86 13.70
N VAL A 596 -7.03 12.26 14.90
CA VAL A 596 -6.50 13.60 15.16
C VAL A 596 -5.22 13.87 14.36
N ALA A 597 -4.33 12.89 14.24
CA ALA A 597 -3.13 13.00 13.41
C ALA A 597 -3.48 13.23 11.94
N SER A 598 -4.43 12.46 11.40
CA SER A 598 -4.87 12.63 9.99
C SER A 598 -5.56 13.97 9.75
N VAL A 599 -6.29 14.52 10.73
CA VAL A 599 -6.87 15.87 10.61
C VAL A 599 -5.77 16.94 10.53
N PHE A 600 -4.74 16.90 11.38
CA PHE A 600 -3.65 17.86 11.30
C PHE A 600 -2.81 17.69 10.02
N LEU A 601 -2.62 16.47 9.52
CA LEU A 601 -2.02 16.23 8.21
C LEU A 601 -2.89 16.81 7.08
N ALA A 602 -4.21 16.69 7.14
CA ALA A 602 -5.10 17.32 6.16
C ALA A 602 -5.04 18.85 6.22
N VAL A 603 -4.98 19.44 7.44
CA VAL A 603 -4.77 20.88 7.61
C VAL A 603 -3.42 21.32 7.04
N LEU A 604 -2.36 20.52 7.21
CA LEU A 604 -1.05 20.76 6.61
C LEU A 604 -1.16 20.80 5.08
N CYS A 605 -1.74 19.76 4.45
CA CYS A 605 -1.91 19.71 2.99
C CYS A 605 -2.72 20.91 2.46
N LEU A 606 -3.87 21.20 3.08
CA LEU A 606 -4.71 22.34 2.68
C LEU A 606 -4.02 23.69 2.90
N SER A 607 -3.18 23.82 3.90
CA SER A 607 -2.42 25.04 4.16
C SER A 607 -1.31 25.22 3.14
N LEU A 608 -0.61 24.17 2.72
CA LEU A 608 0.37 24.20 1.63
C LEU A 608 -0.29 24.57 0.31
N LEU A 609 -1.44 23.96 -0.01
CA LEU A 609 -2.23 24.23 -1.20
C LEU A 609 -2.61 25.73 -1.33
N ASN A 610 -2.96 26.35 -0.19
CA ASN A 610 -3.36 27.76 -0.15
C ASN A 610 -2.19 28.71 0.19
N LYS A 611 -0.95 28.19 0.25
CA LYS A 611 0.28 28.95 0.59
C LYS A 611 0.24 29.63 1.97
N PHE A 612 -0.55 29.07 2.92
CA PHE A 612 -0.61 29.53 4.31
C PHE A 612 0.50 28.88 5.14
N TYR A 613 1.76 29.22 4.84
CA TYR A 613 2.95 28.55 5.39
C TYR A 613 3.04 28.59 6.92
N TRP A 614 2.56 29.65 7.58
CA TRP A 614 2.50 29.69 9.05
C TRP A 614 1.50 28.68 9.63
N VAL A 615 0.35 28.50 8.99
CA VAL A 615 -0.63 27.49 9.39
C VAL A 615 -0.06 26.08 9.13
N ALA A 616 0.66 25.90 8.02
CA ALA A 616 1.35 24.65 7.71
C ALA A 616 2.39 24.29 8.78
N LEU A 617 3.19 25.28 9.23
CA LEU A 617 4.15 25.08 10.33
C LEU A 617 3.45 24.68 11.63
N ILE A 618 2.38 25.38 12.01
CA ILE A 618 1.60 25.06 13.21
C ILE A 618 1.00 23.64 13.10
N ALA A 619 0.44 23.28 11.94
CA ALA A 619 -0.11 21.94 11.70
C ALA A 619 0.97 20.85 11.78
N THR A 620 2.19 21.12 11.27
CA THR A 620 3.34 20.21 11.39
C THR A 620 3.70 19.99 12.84
N VAL A 621 3.86 21.05 13.63
CA VAL A 621 4.17 20.95 15.07
C VAL A 621 3.05 20.19 15.81
N ALA A 622 1.78 20.49 15.53
CA ALA A 622 0.63 19.80 16.11
C ALA A 622 0.65 18.30 15.75
N THR A 623 0.95 17.95 14.50
CA THR A 623 1.10 16.54 14.07
C THR A 623 2.20 15.85 14.86
N LEU A 624 3.38 16.45 14.99
CA LEU A 624 4.49 15.88 15.77
C LEU A 624 4.13 15.68 17.24
N LEU A 625 3.42 16.64 17.86
CA LEU A 625 2.95 16.52 19.25
C LEU A 625 1.93 15.38 19.40
N VAL A 626 1.02 15.22 18.45
CA VAL A 626 0.05 14.12 18.43
C VAL A 626 0.75 12.77 18.26
N LEU A 627 1.71 12.66 17.34
CA LEU A 627 2.49 11.45 17.14
C LEU A 627 3.36 11.12 18.36
N PHE A 628 3.94 12.13 19.01
CA PHE A 628 4.67 11.96 20.27
C PHE A 628 3.73 11.41 21.38
N ARG A 629 2.55 11.99 21.55
CA ARG A 629 1.58 11.54 22.53
C ARG A 629 1.07 10.13 22.23
N TRP A 630 0.83 9.82 20.95
CA TRP A 630 0.45 8.48 20.51
C TRP A 630 1.57 7.46 20.81
N SER A 631 2.82 7.76 20.49
CA SER A 631 3.96 6.90 20.79
C SER A 631 4.14 6.69 22.30
N TRP A 632 3.89 7.73 23.10
CA TRP A 632 3.89 7.63 24.56
C TRP A 632 2.85 6.66 25.10
N GLU A 633 1.62 6.69 24.53
CA GLU A 633 0.51 5.83 24.96
C GLU A 633 0.66 4.37 24.51
N ASN A 634 1.28 4.13 23.34
CA ASN A 634 1.46 2.77 22.80
C ASN A 634 2.51 1.95 23.55
N GLY A 635 3.42 2.59 24.23
CA GLY A 635 4.53 1.90 24.88
C GLY A 635 4.09 1.00 26.03
N ALA A 636 5.02 0.14 26.47
CA ALA A 636 4.80 -0.72 27.62
C ALA A 636 4.40 0.12 28.86
N HIS A 637 3.54 -0.44 29.69
CA HIS A 637 3.26 0.14 31.03
C HIS A 637 4.52 0.07 31.91
N PRO A 638 4.64 0.91 32.95
CA PRO A 638 5.77 0.86 33.85
C PRO A 638 6.08 -0.58 34.27
N ALA A 639 7.32 -0.96 34.23
CA ALA A 639 7.80 -2.32 34.52
C ALA A 639 7.48 -2.84 35.95
N ALA A 640 6.93 -1.97 36.78
CA ALA A 640 6.52 -2.23 38.15
C ALA A 640 5.10 -2.80 38.31
N ALA A 641 4.30 -2.93 37.23
CA ALA A 641 2.96 -3.54 37.33
C ALA A 641 3.11 -5.05 37.63
N PRO A 642 2.68 -5.55 38.80
CA PRO A 642 2.80 -6.96 39.16
C PRO A 642 2.05 -7.92 38.22
N ASP A 643 1.04 -7.40 37.51
CA ASP A 643 0.05 -8.14 36.71
C ASP A 643 0.57 -8.58 35.33
N ALA A 644 1.82 -8.28 34.99
CA ALA A 644 2.42 -8.66 33.69
C ALA A 644 3.19 -9.98 33.73
N GLN A 645 3.00 -10.84 34.73
CA GLN A 645 3.64 -12.15 34.78
C GLN A 645 2.85 -13.13 33.87
N THR A 646 3.50 -13.63 32.82
CA THR A 646 3.01 -14.80 32.10
C THR A 646 2.97 -16.00 33.05
N GLN A 647 1.93 -16.83 32.96
CA GLN A 647 1.85 -18.04 33.77
C GLN A 647 3.03 -18.99 33.43
N PRO A 648 3.46 -19.84 34.34
CA PRO A 648 4.51 -20.83 34.05
C PRO A 648 4.10 -21.70 32.85
N GLY A 649 4.92 -21.71 31.80
CA GLY A 649 4.65 -22.46 30.56
C GLY A 649 4.02 -21.62 29.42
N GLU A 650 3.61 -20.39 29.67
CA GLU A 650 3.17 -19.46 28.60
C GLU A 650 4.37 -18.76 27.92
N PRO A 651 4.25 -18.47 26.59
CA PRO A 651 5.22 -17.66 25.89
C PRO A 651 5.38 -16.26 26.53
N PRO A 652 6.57 -15.63 26.46
CA PRO A 652 6.79 -14.31 27.02
C PRO A 652 5.98 -13.23 26.28
N LEU A 653 5.71 -12.11 26.95
CA LEU A 653 5.14 -10.92 26.28
C LEU A 653 6.17 -10.32 25.32
N HIS A 654 5.70 -9.82 24.17
CA HIS A 654 6.55 -9.17 23.15
C HIS A 654 7.40 -8.02 23.71
N SER A 655 6.90 -7.29 24.72
CA SER A 655 7.64 -6.21 25.36
C SER A 655 8.91 -6.65 26.09
N ARG A 656 9.01 -7.95 26.42
CA ARG A 656 10.17 -8.56 27.10
C ARG A 656 11.19 -9.18 26.15
N THR A 657 10.90 -9.21 24.86
CA THR A 657 11.78 -9.76 23.82
C THR A 657 12.52 -8.65 23.08
N PHE A 658 13.66 -8.96 22.45
CA PHE A 658 14.37 -8.03 21.56
C PHE A 658 13.85 -8.11 20.11
N ASP A 659 13.03 -9.11 19.80
CA ASP A 659 12.52 -9.43 18.45
C ASP A 659 11.01 -9.14 18.34
N GLY A 660 10.54 -8.12 19.05
CA GLY A 660 9.13 -7.73 19.03
C GLY A 660 8.68 -7.10 17.71
N PRO A 661 7.33 -6.91 17.51
CA PRO A 661 6.75 -6.40 16.26
C PRO A 661 7.30 -5.06 15.81
N GLY A 662 7.64 -4.17 16.73
CA GLY A 662 8.19 -2.85 16.43
C GLY A 662 9.52 -2.89 15.67
N LEU A 663 10.36 -3.90 15.94
CA LEU A 663 11.61 -4.11 15.20
C LEU A 663 11.33 -4.39 13.72
N TRP A 664 10.37 -5.26 13.44
CA TRP A 664 9.96 -5.60 12.07
C TRP A 664 9.28 -4.43 11.37
N GLY A 665 8.38 -3.72 12.08
CA GLY A 665 7.72 -2.53 11.58
C GLY A 665 8.71 -1.43 11.19
N MET A 666 9.68 -1.13 12.05
CA MET A 666 10.75 -0.17 11.75
C MET A 666 11.60 -0.65 10.57
N GLY A 667 11.99 -1.93 10.53
CA GLY A 667 12.78 -2.48 9.42
C GLY A 667 12.09 -2.30 8.07
N VAL A 668 10.80 -2.64 7.97
CA VAL A 668 10.02 -2.49 6.72
C VAL A 668 9.81 -1.01 6.38
N THR A 669 9.58 -0.14 7.38
CA THR A 669 9.48 1.32 7.18
C THR A 669 10.79 1.89 6.65
N LEU A 670 11.93 1.46 7.17
CA LEU A 670 13.25 1.90 6.71
C LEU A 670 13.59 1.37 5.31
N LEU A 671 13.04 0.22 4.89
CA LEU A 671 13.13 -0.23 3.50
C LEU A 671 12.38 0.72 2.57
N ALA A 672 11.15 1.16 2.91
CA ALA A 672 10.42 2.13 2.13
C ALA A 672 11.16 3.47 2.04
N ASN A 673 11.63 4.00 3.18
CA ASN A 673 12.46 5.22 3.20
C ASN A 673 13.76 5.05 2.42
N GLY A 674 14.41 3.88 2.49
CA GLY A 674 15.60 3.54 1.72
C GLY A 674 15.35 3.59 0.22
N THR A 675 14.20 3.11 -0.24
CA THR A 675 13.82 3.18 -1.65
C THR A 675 13.59 4.63 -2.09
N LEU A 676 12.94 5.46 -1.26
CA LEU A 676 12.79 6.88 -1.53
C LEU A 676 14.16 7.57 -1.68
N TYR A 677 15.07 7.31 -0.74
CA TYR A 677 16.43 7.86 -0.79
C TYR A 677 17.23 7.37 -2.00
N LEU A 678 17.16 6.07 -2.33
CA LEU A 678 17.81 5.51 -3.52
C LEU A 678 17.23 6.09 -4.81
N SER A 679 15.94 6.38 -4.86
CA SER A 679 15.30 7.08 -5.99
C SER A 679 15.79 8.52 -6.11
N LEU A 680 16.09 9.19 -4.99
CA LEU A 680 16.71 10.52 -4.99
C LEU A 680 18.14 10.48 -5.50
N LEU A 681 18.94 9.47 -5.09
CA LEU A 681 20.28 9.25 -5.65
C LEU A 681 20.22 8.86 -7.13
N PHE A 682 19.22 8.05 -7.53
CA PHE A 682 18.98 7.77 -8.96
C PHE A 682 18.74 9.06 -9.72
N GLY A 683 17.91 9.98 -9.23
CA GLY A 683 17.69 11.29 -9.86
C GLY A 683 18.96 12.12 -9.97
N TRP A 684 19.83 12.11 -8.94
CA TRP A 684 21.14 12.74 -8.97
C TRP A 684 22.03 12.19 -10.11
N PHE A 685 22.23 10.87 -10.17
CA PHE A 685 23.07 10.23 -11.20
C PHE A 685 22.43 10.30 -12.58
N TYR A 686 21.10 10.22 -12.69
CA TYR A 686 20.38 10.38 -13.94
C TYR A 686 20.64 11.77 -14.56
N LEU A 687 20.42 12.84 -13.80
CA LEU A 687 20.65 14.20 -14.27
C LEU A 687 22.13 14.44 -14.64
N TRP A 688 23.07 13.85 -13.89
CA TRP A 688 24.47 13.87 -14.25
C TRP A 688 24.74 13.23 -15.62
N THR A 689 24.04 12.16 -15.98
CA THR A 689 24.27 11.48 -17.28
C THR A 689 23.63 12.18 -18.47
N VAL A 690 22.54 12.91 -18.27
CA VAL A 690 21.74 13.51 -19.35
C VAL A 690 21.94 15.02 -19.51
N SER A 691 22.39 15.72 -18.49
CA SER A 691 22.64 17.15 -18.54
C SER A 691 24.08 17.45 -18.95
N PRO A 692 24.30 18.12 -20.10
CA PRO A 692 25.66 18.44 -20.58
C PRO A 692 26.45 19.36 -19.64
N GLU A 693 25.75 20.14 -18.84
CA GLU A 693 26.33 21.17 -17.94
C GLU A 693 26.24 20.75 -16.47
N TRP A 694 26.14 19.45 -16.16
CA TRP A 694 26.07 18.95 -14.79
C TRP A 694 27.43 19.02 -14.09
N MET A 695 27.89 20.22 -13.83
CA MET A 695 29.14 20.51 -13.12
C MET A 695 28.83 21.10 -11.74
N VAL A 696 29.73 20.90 -10.78
CA VAL A 696 29.63 21.58 -9.49
C VAL A 696 29.71 23.08 -9.77
N PRO A 697 28.68 23.87 -9.47
CA PRO A 697 28.72 25.31 -9.79
C PRO A 697 29.84 25.99 -9.04
N GLU A 698 30.57 26.92 -9.72
CA GLU A 698 31.68 27.68 -9.12
C GLU A 698 31.29 28.44 -7.85
N HIS A 699 30.00 28.80 -7.69
CA HIS A 699 29.49 29.51 -6.53
C HIS A 699 29.19 28.62 -5.32
N SER A 700 29.23 27.30 -5.45
CA SER A 700 28.93 26.38 -4.36
C SER A 700 30.08 26.34 -3.34
N ASP A 701 29.77 26.73 -2.11
CA ASP A 701 30.72 26.74 -0.98
C ASP A 701 30.52 25.48 -0.09
N LEU A 702 30.13 24.37 -0.67
CA LEU A 702 29.87 23.14 0.09
C LEU A 702 31.15 22.65 0.79
N ASN A 703 31.17 22.75 2.12
CA ASN A 703 32.33 22.31 2.92
C ASN A 703 32.37 20.78 3.08
N GLY A 704 33.10 20.10 2.20
CA GLY A 704 33.30 18.67 2.22
C GLY A 704 33.92 18.13 3.53
N TRP A 705 34.81 18.89 4.19
CA TRP A 705 35.39 18.53 5.48
C TRP A 705 34.36 18.56 6.60
N LEU A 706 33.45 19.55 6.61
CA LEU A 706 32.36 19.61 7.58
C LEU A 706 31.40 18.44 7.40
N MET A 707 31.08 18.08 6.15
CA MET A 707 30.24 16.93 5.85
C MET A 707 30.91 15.62 6.27
N PHE A 708 32.22 15.45 6.02
CA PHE A 708 33.00 14.31 6.53
C PHE A 708 32.99 14.23 8.05
N ALA A 709 33.29 15.35 8.73
CA ALA A 709 33.26 15.40 10.19
C ALA A 709 31.89 15.03 10.77
N SER A 710 30.82 15.50 10.13
CA SER A 710 29.44 15.15 10.44
C SER A 710 29.19 13.64 10.33
N ALA A 711 29.65 12.99 9.26
CA ALA A 711 29.55 11.54 9.08
C ALA A 711 30.34 10.76 10.16
N VAL A 712 31.50 11.26 10.57
CA VAL A 712 32.32 10.66 11.66
C VAL A 712 31.60 10.79 13.01
N VAL A 713 31.01 11.95 13.32
CA VAL A 713 30.22 12.17 14.56
C VAL A 713 29.03 11.21 14.62
N LEU A 714 28.32 11.04 13.51
CA LEU A 714 27.21 10.08 13.41
C LEU A 714 27.69 8.65 13.58
N SER A 715 28.84 8.29 13.00
CA SER A 715 29.45 6.96 13.16
C SER A 715 29.76 6.64 14.62
N ALA A 716 30.33 7.62 15.36
CA ALA A 716 30.62 7.49 16.78
C ALA A 716 29.34 7.33 17.62
N GLY A 717 28.29 8.12 17.33
CA GLY A 717 26.98 8.00 17.97
C GLY A 717 26.30 6.65 17.72
N THR A 718 26.35 6.18 16.48
CA THR A 718 25.80 4.88 16.07
C THR A 718 26.52 3.72 16.78
N LEU A 719 27.86 3.75 16.82
CA LEU A 719 28.64 2.75 17.54
C LEU A 719 28.32 2.76 19.04
N TRP A 720 28.14 3.95 19.63
CA TRP A 720 27.75 4.07 21.02
C TRP A 720 26.34 3.52 21.26
N MET A 721 25.36 3.83 20.38
CA MET A 721 23.99 3.30 20.44
C MET A 721 23.96 1.77 20.44
N ARG A 722 24.79 1.13 19.62
CA ARG A 722 24.94 -0.35 19.57
C ARG A 722 25.34 -0.96 20.92
N LEU A 723 26.11 -0.26 21.73
CA LEU A 723 26.58 -0.74 23.01
C LEU A 723 25.53 -0.65 24.14
N VAL A 724 24.47 0.13 23.94
CA VAL A 724 23.44 0.39 24.96
C VAL A 724 22.58 -0.84 25.27
N PRO A 725 22.05 -1.63 24.30
CA PRO A 725 21.27 -2.83 24.60
C PRO A 725 22.05 -3.90 25.41
N GLY A 726 23.35 -4.03 25.17
CA GLY A 726 24.22 -4.93 25.95
C GLY A 726 24.42 -4.48 27.39
N ARG A 727 24.36 -3.18 27.64
CA ARG A 727 24.48 -2.57 28.97
C ARG A 727 23.18 -2.62 29.78
N LEU A 728 22.03 -2.64 29.12
CA LEU A 728 20.73 -2.91 29.75
C LEU A 728 20.72 -4.20 30.55
N ARG A 729 21.44 -5.21 30.07
CA ARG A 729 21.54 -6.53 30.76
C ARG A 729 22.44 -6.51 31.98
N ARG A 730 23.24 -5.44 32.20
CA ARG A 730 24.34 -5.41 33.19
C ARG A 730 24.38 -4.18 34.11
N GLY A 731 23.53 -3.13 33.84
CA GLY A 731 23.73 -1.82 34.50
C GLY A 731 22.52 -1.28 35.23
N SER A 732 22.74 -0.26 36.07
CA SER A 732 21.71 0.50 36.76
C SER A 732 20.96 1.43 35.77
N GLY A 733 19.67 1.72 36.02
CA GLY A 733 18.86 2.64 35.19
C GLY A 733 19.47 4.03 35.02
N GLY A 734 20.19 4.52 36.00
CA GLY A 734 20.92 5.80 35.94
C GLY A 734 22.03 5.84 34.91
N GLN A 735 22.82 4.77 34.76
CA GLN A 735 23.88 4.69 33.75
C GLN A 735 23.31 4.59 32.33
N LEU A 736 22.17 3.89 32.16
CA LEU A 736 21.44 3.84 30.89
C LEU A 736 20.97 5.23 30.48
N MET A 737 20.36 5.98 31.39
CA MET A 737 19.88 7.33 31.15
C MET A 737 21.02 8.30 30.76
N LEU A 738 22.19 8.21 31.40
CA LEU A 738 23.37 8.99 31.03
C LEU A 738 23.84 8.67 29.60
N ASN A 739 23.90 7.38 29.22
CA ASN A 739 24.30 6.98 27.87
C ASN A 739 23.32 7.50 26.83
N LEU A 740 22.02 7.33 27.04
CA LEU A 740 20.99 7.82 26.10
C LEU A 740 20.98 9.36 26.00
N GLY A 741 21.17 10.06 27.12
CA GLY A 741 21.33 11.51 27.13
C GLY A 741 22.55 11.97 26.32
N ALA A 742 23.70 11.28 26.45
CA ALA A 742 24.90 11.57 25.66
C ALA A 742 24.67 11.30 24.16
N ILE A 743 23.99 10.20 23.79
CA ILE A 743 23.64 9.87 22.39
C ILE A 743 22.66 10.90 21.83
N THR A 744 21.67 11.37 22.62
CA THR A 744 20.77 12.46 22.24
C THR A 744 21.55 13.75 21.94
N ALA A 745 22.55 14.09 22.77
CA ALA A 745 23.41 15.25 22.55
C ALA A 745 24.25 15.09 21.27
N ILE A 746 24.81 13.92 21.00
CA ILE A 746 25.51 13.61 19.74
C ILE A 746 24.58 13.80 18.55
N GLY A 747 23.34 13.28 18.62
CA GLY A 747 22.33 13.48 17.57
C GLY A 747 21.98 14.95 17.34
N ALA A 748 21.86 15.75 18.40
CA ALA A 748 21.63 17.19 18.30
C ALA A 748 22.83 17.93 17.67
N VAL A 749 24.07 17.57 18.02
CA VAL A 749 25.30 18.11 17.40
C VAL A 749 25.33 17.75 15.91
N GLN A 750 25.08 16.50 15.58
CA GLN A 750 25.00 16.02 14.21
C GLN A 750 23.98 16.80 13.38
N TRP A 751 22.77 16.99 13.93
CA TRP A 751 21.72 17.77 13.30
C TRP A 751 22.15 19.23 13.09
N ALA A 752 22.78 19.85 14.10
CA ALA A 752 23.28 21.22 14.01
C ALA A 752 24.40 21.37 12.96
N MET A 753 25.30 20.37 12.82
CA MET A 753 26.34 20.37 11.78
C MET A 753 25.74 20.31 10.38
N LEU A 754 24.74 19.45 10.15
CA LEU A 754 24.03 19.35 8.86
C LEU A 754 23.24 20.64 8.55
N LEU A 755 22.58 21.21 9.55
CA LEU A 755 21.88 22.50 9.39
C LEU A 755 22.87 23.62 9.03
N TRP A 756 24.00 23.69 9.73
CA TRP A 756 25.06 24.67 9.43
C TRP A 756 25.59 24.47 8.03
N LEU A 757 25.87 23.23 7.62
CA LEU A 757 26.32 22.91 6.26
C LEU A 757 25.33 23.41 5.22
N LEU A 758 24.03 23.14 5.41
CA LEU A 758 22.96 23.56 4.49
C LEU A 758 22.83 25.08 4.38
N LEU A 759 22.98 25.80 5.51
CA LEU A 759 22.87 27.26 5.56
C LEU A 759 24.09 27.97 4.96
N THR A 760 25.27 27.33 4.96
CA THR A 760 26.54 27.94 4.50
C THR A 760 26.98 27.46 3.12
N ALA A 761 26.30 26.50 2.51
CA ALA A 761 26.69 25.91 1.23
C ALA A 761 26.46 26.84 0.00
N ASN A 762 25.86 28.01 0.19
CA ASN A 762 25.56 28.99 -0.86
C ASN A 762 24.84 28.37 -2.08
N LEU A 763 23.88 27.44 -1.84
CA LEU A 763 23.14 26.78 -2.90
C LEU A 763 22.10 27.71 -3.53
N ARG A 764 22.15 27.86 -4.85
CA ARG A 764 21.17 28.64 -5.63
C ARG A 764 20.08 27.74 -6.18
N VAL A 765 19.25 27.23 -5.27
CA VAL A 765 18.27 26.16 -5.50
C VAL A 765 17.22 26.46 -6.59
N THR A 766 17.05 27.71 -6.99
CA THR A 766 16.12 28.14 -8.05
C THR A 766 16.80 28.40 -9.40
N GLU A 767 18.14 28.41 -9.43
CA GLU A 767 18.92 28.71 -10.62
C GLU A 767 19.37 27.43 -11.35
N THR A 768 19.74 26.36 -10.61
CA THR A 768 20.23 25.10 -11.20
C THR A 768 19.58 23.88 -10.57
N ALA A 769 19.33 22.86 -11.38
CA ALA A 769 18.84 21.56 -10.91
C ALA A 769 19.86 20.85 -10.01
N HIS A 770 21.17 21.05 -10.25
CA HIS A 770 22.26 20.53 -9.40
C HIS A 770 22.06 20.97 -7.94
N ASP A 771 21.99 22.28 -7.69
CA ASP A 771 21.88 22.82 -6.33
C ASP A 771 20.54 22.45 -5.68
N ALA A 772 19.46 22.36 -6.47
CA ALA A 772 18.16 21.91 -6.01
C ALA A 772 18.21 20.46 -5.48
N VAL A 773 18.84 19.53 -6.22
CA VAL A 773 18.96 18.13 -5.80
C VAL A 773 19.92 17.98 -4.62
N VAL A 774 21.05 18.70 -4.59
CA VAL A 774 21.97 18.71 -3.43
C VAL A 774 21.23 19.18 -2.17
N PHE A 775 20.44 20.26 -2.29
CA PHE A 775 19.60 20.75 -1.19
C PHE A 775 18.65 19.66 -0.67
N VAL A 776 17.94 18.95 -1.56
CA VAL A 776 16.99 17.91 -1.14
C VAL A 776 17.71 16.73 -0.47
N ILE A 777 18.89 16.31 -0.97
CA ILE A 777 19.69 15.23 -0.33
C ILE A 777 20.13 15.64 1.08
N LEU A 778 20.63 16.87 1.26
CA LEU A 778 21.05 17.37 2.57
C LEU A 778 19.86 17.56 3.52
N ALA A 779 18.74 18.09 3.03
CA ALA A 779 17.50 18.25 3.79
C ALA A 779 16.93 16.90 4.24
N TYR A 780 16.99 15.86 3.37
CA TYR A 780 16.62 14.51 3.72
C TYR A 780 17.44 13.99 4.89
N GLY A 781 18.76 14.10 4.82
CA GLY A 781 19.68 13.73 5.91
C GLY A 781 19.38 14.49 7.20
N LEU A 782 19.16 15.81 7.10
CA LEU A 782 18.82 16.67 8.23
C LEU A 782 17.54 16.23 8.96
N ILE A 783 16.47 15.96 8.20
CA ILE A 783 15.16 15.51 8.74
C ILE A 783 15.33 14.17 9.47
N HIS A 784 16.03 13.22 8.87
CA HIS A 784 16.18 11.87 9.45
C HIS A 784 17.10 11.85 10.67
N CYS A 785 18.17 12.64 10.68
CA CYS A 785 19.02 12.82 11.85
C CYS A 785 18.28 13.51 13.00
N GLY A 786 17.46 14.53 12.69
CA GLY A 786 16.56 15.16 13.64
C GLY A 786 15.56 14.18 14.26
N LEU A 787 14.94 13.34 13.43
CA LEU A 787 14.02 12.30 13.88
C LEU A 787 14.71 11.31 14.82
N ALA A 788 15.94 10.87 14.50
CA ALA A 788 16.70 9.96 15.36
C ALA A 788 17.03 10.61 16.72
N ALA A 789 17.38 11.89 16.75
CA ALA A 789 17.62 12.62 17.99
C ALA A 789 16.35 12.74 18.83
N ILE A 790 15.20 13.06 18.21
CA ILE A 790 13.89 13.16 18.88
C ILE A 790 13.45 11.82 19.46
N LEU A 791 13.58 10.72 18.70
CA LEU A 791 13.20 9.39 19.16
C LEU A 791 14.15 8.90 20.29
N THR A 792 15.44 9.23 20.23
CA THR A 792 16.39 8.92 21.32
C THR A 792 16.07 9.73 22.58
N LEU A 793 15.67 11.00 22.44
CA LEU A 793 15.18 11.81 23.56
C LEU A 793 13.90 11.22 24.16
N LEU A 794 12.94 10.81 23.34
CA LEU A 794 11.71 10.14 23.79
C LEU A 794 12.05 8.89 24.61
N GLN A 795 13.01 8.08 24.13
CA GLN A 795 13.46 6.91 24.87
C GLN A 795 14.12 7.28 26.21
N THR A 796 14.94 8.31 26.23
CA THR A 796 15.55 8.80 27.46
C THR A 796 14.49 9.15 28.51
N LEU A 797 13.45 9.86 28.09
CA LEU A 797 12.31 10.18 28.94
C LEU A 797 11.55 8.93 29.41
N ARG A 798 11.33 7.97 28.51
CA ARG A 798 10.65 6.70 28.86
C ARG A 798 11.45 5.84 29.83
N VAL A 799 12.78 5.86 29.75
CA VAL A 799 13.66 5.23 30.76
C VAL A 799 13.51 5.93 32.12
N MET A 800 13.49 7.28 32.14
CA MET A 800 13.29 8.06 33.36
C MET A 800 11.98 7.72 34.09
N TYR A 801 10.92 7.47 33.32
CA TYR A 801 9.60 7.11 33.87
C TYR A 801 9.38 5.60 34.05
N GLY A 802 10.41 4.76 33.83
CA GLY A 802 10.38 3.32 34.06
C GLY A 802 9.59 2.50 33.03
N TYR A 803 9.29 3.07 31.87
CA TYR A 803 8.63 2.35 30.77
C TYR A 803 9.57 1.44 29.98
N VAL A 804 10.83 1.81 29.89
CA VAL A 804 11.88 1.07 29.18
C VAL A 804 12.99 0.69 30.17
N GLY A 805 13.46 -0.55 30.10
CA GLY A 805 14.50 -1.08 30.99
C GLY A 805 14.80 -2.55 30.68
N ASP A 806 15.44 -3.25 31.62
CA ASP A 806 15.79 -4.67 31.51
C ASP A 806 14.60 -5.61 31.30
N LYS A 807 13.42 -5.21 31.81
CA LYS A 807 12.16 -5.96 31.66
C LYS A 807 11.36 -5.61 30.39
N ALA A 808 11.70 -4.53 29.68
CA ALA A 808 11.03 -4.07 28.45
C ALA A 808 12.06 -3.43 27.49
N PRO A 809 12.98 -4.22 26.90
CA PRO A 809 14.12 -3.69 26.16
C PRO A 809 13.85 -3.40 24.68
N TYR A 810 12.74 -3.89 24.11
CA TYR A 810 12.54 -3.96 22.65
C TYR A 810 12.56 -2.60 21.97
N GLU A 811 12.05 -1.55 22.62
CA GLU A 811 11.97 -0.20 22.02
C GLU A 811 13.37 0.38 21.69
N MET A 812 14.39 -0.05 22.40
CA MET A 812 15.75 0.44 22.18
C MET A 812 16.35 -0.07 20.87
N VAL A 813 16.02 -1.31 20.50
CA VAL A 813 16.50 -1.91 19.25
C VAL A 813 15.82 -1.25 18.04
N VAL A 814 14.58 -0.78 18.21
CA VAL A 814 13.84 -0.05 17.17
C VAL A 814 14.54 1.26 16.81
N VAL A 815 14.99 2.05 17.80
CA VAL A 815 15.70 3.31 17.53
C VAL A 815 17.13 3.07 17.04
N GLU A 816 17.79 2.01 17.48
CA GLU A 816 19.11 1.61 16.98
C GLU A 816 19.09 1.40 15.45
N GLN A 817 18.04 0.79 14.89
CA GLN A 817 17.90 0.62 13.42
C GLN A 817 17.92 1.95 12.67
N LEU A 818 17.26 2.98 13.21
CA LEU A 818 17.23 4.31 12.58
C LEU A 818 18.62 4.96 12.58
N TRP A 819 19.44 4.75 13.62
CA TRP A 819 20.82 5.22 13.64
C TRP A 819 21.67 4.55 12.56
N TYR A 820 21.54 3.22 12.36
CA TYR A 820 22.22 2.52 11.25
C TYR A 820 21.76 3.03 9.88
N TYR A 821 20.47 3.25 9.72
CA TYR A 821 19.91 3.80 8.49
C TYR A 821 20.53 5.17 8.16
N ASN A 822 20.54 6.09 9.13
CA ASN A 822 21.11 7.43 8.96
C ASN A 822 22.61 7.39 8.65
N LEU A 823 23.33 6.44 9.23
CA LEU A 823 24.74 6.22 8.92
C LEU A 823 24.93 5.91 7.43
N GLY A 824 24.10 5.02 6.86
CA GLY A 824 24.10 4.69 5.44
C GLY A 824 23.77 5.91 4.57
N VAL A 825 22.73 6.68 4.95
CA VAL A 825 22.29 7.89 4.24
C VAL A 825 23.40 8.94 4.18
N ILE A 826 24.00 9.30 5.32
CA ILE A 826 25.00 10.39 5.37
C ILE A 826 26.29 10.01 4.66
N TRP A 827 26.78 8.76 4.80
CA TRP A 827 27.98 8.33 4.08
C TRP A 827 27.74 8.23 2.56
N SER A 828 26.60 7.75 2.10
CA SER A 828 26.29 7.69 0.67
C SER A 828 26.03 9.09 0.09
N ALA A 829 25.42 10.01 0.85
CA ALA A 829 25.30 11.41 0.46
C ALA A 829 26.69 12.07 0.32
N TYR A 830 27.61 11.87 1.28
CA TYR A 830 28.99 12.34 1.18
C TYR A 830 29.69 11.78 -0.05
N ALA A 831 29.55 10.47 -0.30
CA ALA A 831 30.14 9.85 -1.49
C ALA A 831 29.59 10.45 -2.80
N ALA A 832 28.27 10.66 -2.90
CA ALA A 832 27.64 11.17 -4.11
C ALA A 832 27.94 12.65 -4.37
N ILE A 833 27.90 13.49 -3.33
CA ILE A 833 27.99 14.96 -3.50
C ILE A 833 29.43 15.46 -3.44
N VAL A 834 30.32 14.82 -2.65
CA VAL A 834 31.69 15.30 -2.43
C VAL A 834 32.71 14.42 -3.14
N LEU A 835 32.71 13.10 -2.95
CA LEU A 835 33.75 12.24 -3.51
C LEU A 835 33.58 11.99 -5.00
N PHE A 836 32.36 11.77 -5.47
CA PHE A 836 32.09 11.49 -6.88
C PHE A 836 32.52 12.64 -7.80
N PRO A 837 32.13 13.92 -7.58
CA PRO A 837 32.58 15.02 -8.40
C PRO A 837 34.11 15.23 -8.39
N THR A 838 34.78 15.00 -7.24
CA THR A 838 36.24 15.13 -7.14
C THR A 838 36.98 14.01 -7.88
N ALA A 839 36.39 12.82 -8.00
CA ALA A 839 37.01 11.69 -8.69
C ALA A 839 36.80 11.72 -10.22
N TRP A 840 35.65 12.25 -10.69
CA TRP A 840 35.24 12.20 -12.11
C TRP A 840 35.15 13.60 -12.75
N GLY A 841 35.07 14.67 -11.96
CA GLY A 841 35.03 16.07 -12.46
C GLY A 841 36.40 16.67 -12.77
N ALA A 842 37.48 15.96 -12.43
CA ALA A 842 38.85 16.34 -12.78
C ALA A 842 39.34 15.66 -14.09
N ALA A 843 38.53 14.84 -14.73
CA ALA A 843 38.78 14.26 -16.04
C ALA A 843 37.87 14.90 -17.09
#